data_c2b6a1fa67fa5dd6d049d2e32a0f3368
#
_entry.id   c2b6a1fa67fa5dd6d049d2e32a0f3368
#
_cell.length_a   1.000
_cell.length_b   1.000
_cell.length_c   1.000
_cell.angle_alpha   90.00
_cell.angle_beta   90.00
_cell.angle_gamma   90.00
#
_symmetry.space_group_name_H-M   'P 1'
#
loop_
_entity.id
_entity.type
_entity.pdbx_description
1 polymer ?
#
loop_
_entity_poly.entity_id
_entity_poly.type
_entity_poly.pdbx_seq_one_letter_code
_entity_poly.pdbx_strand_id
1 'polypeptide(L)'
;MKRIVVAFVCLLFVVPAFSELLVREDIARSEGDTSSYRYLLLPNNLQVLLISDATADKAAASLDVFVGSSSDPLQRQGLAHFLEHMLFLGTDKYPEPDEYQAFISEHGGRHNAYTSFEHTNYFFDINPASFESALDRFSRFFVAPLFNAEYVDREKNAVHSEYKARIKNDYRRQMDVFSQVVNPEHPASKFSVGNLDTLEDRDGKLRQDLLAFYKAHYSADRMALVVLAPRSLDELQAMVLERFQEVPNFKTEKPFHGQPLFREGSLPLLVTMQPERELRELSLTFPMPAMHEFDRQKPLAYLGNLIGHEGKGSLLEVLKSRGLAEGLRAGEGIADRSGSSFDVTIALTPAGYDQWREVLSLAYKEIDLVKQQGIAQWRFEEQGALADQQFRFKELSDPINRVSGLAANLHEYPYADVMRGPYRMDEYDEALLTRMLEYLTPDNAMVMLMAPDVDTARMTEKYQVPYGVTRVSSLPDVVAAQDQLALPKANPFVAKNFDLKFPQRAAQPEVPKALVTNPHYRLWHYADNYYQVPKAQLYVAIRGAGDGGLAEAAMTDLYVRLVEETLNETSYEAALAGLRYGVSRGSDGVGLLFSGFDDRLPLLVDVVTEGLLKPDTSAELIERLRQELIRRWRNSAKDTPYLQLMREPSYLLDVNAWQPERLAEALEALDPEVFREFVAGLYRGAYLEIFASGNIDGQLAAEMAEKLSSRVVSGDSQPWPERGITRVLPGAKMQVPMAIDHKDAGILRYYQGRNDSVEETARFLFLRQLIKAPFFHDLRTQQQLGYVVAAVDQGLDRVPGFGLLVQSPVADVPALEVAIDKFTEDFAGVVSALSSEEFERHRAAILTGLREKPKSLAEQSARYWGSIDLRDYDFARRQQVIAAIEEMTLPQVVEIYGLIMREAGYSLQLDSRSGNFMGGEGFAGEKDIYRLPSNSL
;
A
#
# COMPACT_ATOMS: atom_id res chain seq x y z
N MET A 1 -65.45 27.33 60.00
CA MET A 1 -64.31 26.36 59.86
C MET A 1 -63.82 26.43 58.40
N LYS A 2 -62.77 27.19 58.17
CA LYS A 2 -62.11 27.27 56.82
C LYS A 2 -60.98 26.30 56.78
N ARG A 3 -61.00 25.31 55.79
CA ARG A 3 -59.92 24.40 55.52
C ARG A 3 -59.02 25.05 54.55
N ILE A 4 -57.76 25.25 54.94
CA ILE A 4 -56.65 25.67 54.07
C ILE A 4 -56.03 24.41 53.45
N VAL A 5 -56.05 24.32 52.13
CA VAL A 5 -55.34 23.31 51.39
C VAL A 5 -53.97 23.89 50.96
N VAL A 6 -52.91 23.36 51.53
CA VAL A 6 -51.52 23.69 51.10
C VAL A 6 -51.13 22.79 49.98
N ALA A 7 -50.94 23.30 48.72
CA ALA A 7 -50.46 22.59 47.60
C ALA A 7 -48.90 22.61 47.63
N PHE A 8 -48.29 21.45 47.80
CA PHE A 8 -46.85 21.24 47.69
C PHE A 8 -46.47 21.14 46.17
N VAL A 9 -45.89 22.17 45.65
CA VAL A 9 -45.30 22.13 44.28
C VAL A 9 -43.92 21.50 44.40
N CYS A 10 -43.78 20.23 44.02
CA CYS A 10 -42.47 19.62 43.81
C CYS A 10 -41.86 20.13 42.49
N LEU A 11 -40.91 21.04 42.60
CA LEU A 11 -40.01 21.35 41.49
C LEU A 11 -39.04 20.15 41.30
N LEU A 12 -39.32 19.31 40.29
CA LEU A 12 -38.36 18.36 39.78
C LEU A 12 -37.27 19.14 39.05
N PHE A 13 -36.14 19.35 39.72
CA PHE A 13 -34.91 19.69 39.04
C PHE A 13 -34.47 18.45 38.19
N VAL A 14 -34.72 18.50 36.90
CA VAL A 14 -34.06 17.60 35.95
C VAL A 14 -32.60 18.04 35.90
N VAL A 15 -31.76 17.42 36.71
CA VAL A 15 -30.31 17.47 36.54
C VAL A 15 -30.02 16.74 35.24
N PRO A 16 -29.45 17.39 34.23
CA PRO A 16 -28.99 16.62 33.05
C PRO A 16 -27.99 15.58 33.56
N ALA A 17 -28.27 14.32 33.34
CA ALA A 17 -27.30 13.25 33.59
C ALA A 17 -26.14 13.50 32.59
N PHE A 18 -25.09 14.15 33.04
CA PHE A 18 -23.83 14.10 32.35
C PHE A 18 -23.39 12.63 32.40
N SER A 19 -23.16 12.01 31.26
CA SER A 19 -22.54 10.71 31.24
C SER A 19 -21.16 10.82 31.88
N GLU A 20 -20.86 9.97 32.86
CA GLU A 20 -19.56 9.98 33.54
C GLU A 20 -18.50 9.50 32.54
N LEU A 21 -17.28 10.05 32.66
CA LEU A 21 -16.12 9.58 31.93
C LEU A 21 -15.85 8.10 32.25
N LEU A 22 -15.99 7.21 31.28
CA LEU A 22 -15.63 5.81 31.43
C LEU A 22 -14.14 5.62 31.09
N VAL A 23 -13.41 4.95 31.98
CA VAL A 23 -11.98 4.64 31.81
C VAL A 23 -11.75 3.14 31.88
N ARG A 24 -10.98 2.56 30.92
CA ARG A 24 -10.60 1.15 30.87
C ARG A 24 -9.14 1.01 30.41
N GLU A 25 -8.44 0.00 30.95
CA GLU A 25 -7.03 -0.28 30.62
C GLU A 25 -6.79 -1.78 30.27
N ASP A 26 -7.85 -2.59 30.27
CA ASP A 26 -7.85 -4.02 29.98
C ASP A 26 -7.88 -4.29 28.46
N ILE A 27 -6.84 -3.84 27.74
CA ILE A 27 -6.75 -3.93 26.29
C ILE A 27 -5.75 -5.02 25.91
N ALA A 28 -6.18 -5.98 25.07
CA ALA A 28 -5.32 -7.05 24.56
C ALA A 28 -4.21 -6.47 23.65
N ARG A 29 -2.96 -6.89 23.86
CA ARG A 29 -1.80 -6.44 23.07
C ARG A 29 -0.88 -7.59 22.69
N SER A 30 -0.05 -7.42 21.66
CA SER A 30 0.95 -8.41 21.26
C SER A 30 2.07 -8.54 22.31
N GLU A 31 2.80 -9.67 22.29
CA GLU A 31 3.82 -9.97 23.31
C GLU A 31 5.00 -8.98 23.30
N GLY A 32 5.35 -8.48 22.09
CA GLY A 32 6.44 -7.51 21.91
C GLY A 32 6.06 -6.06 22.20
N ASP A 33 4.77 -5.74 22.35
CA ASP A 33 4.28 -4.37 22.55
C ASP A 33 4.47 -3.89 23.99
N THR A 34 5.34 -2.91 24.17
CA THR A 34 5.66 -2.30 25.47
C THR A 34 4.87 -1.05 25.78
N SER A 35 3.99 -0.61 24.87
CA SER A 35 3.15 0.57 25.06
C SER A 35 2.11 0.36 26.16
N SER A 36 1.67 1.45 26.78
CA SER A 36 0.53 1.47 27.69
C SER A 36 -0.70 2.04 27.01
N TYR A 37 -1.86 1.50 27.35
CA TYR A 37 -3.13 1.80 26.68
C TYR A 37 -4.18 2.22 27.69
N ARG A 38 -5.03 3.16 27.27
CA ARG A 38 -6.23 3.55 28.02
C ARG A 38 -7.38 3.85 27.06
N TYR A 39 -8.48 3.17 27.21
CA TYR A 39 -9.73 3.50 26.53
C TYR A 39 -10.55 4.46 27.39
N LEU A 40 -11.14 5.47 26.73
CA LEU A 40 -12.09 6.42 27.34
C LEU A 40 -13.36 6.44 26.50
N LEU A 41 -14.51 6.53 27.20
CA LEU A 41 -15.72 7.03 26.58
C LEU A 41 -16.00 8.39 27.20
N LEU A 42 -15.91 9.44 26.39
CA LEU A 42 -16.08 10.82 26.87
C LEU A 42 -17.54 11.13 27.20
N PRO A 43 -17.83 12.20 27.97
CA PRO A 43 -19.20 12.63 28.27
C PRO A 43 -20.07 12.93 27.04
N ASN A 44 -19.45 13.28 25.90
CA ASN A 44 -20.13 13.47 24.62
C ASN A 44 -20.24 12.17 23.78
N ASN A 45 -19.92 11.00 24.36
CA ASN A 45 -19.91 9.67 23.74
C ASN A 45 -18.84 9.46 22.65
N LEU A 46 -17.83 10.32 22.54
CA LEU A 46 -16.67 10.06 21.69
C LEU A 46 -15.86 8.90 22.30
N GLN A 47 -15.59 7.87 21.49
CA GLN A 47 -14.68 6.80 21.86
C GLN A 47 -13.23 7.27 21.69
N VAL A 48 -12.38 6.99 22.67
CA VAL A 48 -10.97 7.40 22.62
C VAL A 48 -10.06 6.26 23.05
N LEU A 49 -9.00 6.01 22.30
CA LEU A 49 -7.90 5.12 22.69
C LEU A 49 -6.60 5.94 22.82
N LEU A 50 -6.05 5.98 24.02
CA LEU A 50 -4.76 6.62 24.31
C LEU A 50 -3.66 5.57 24.30
N ILE A 51 -2.53 5.89 23.66
CA ILE A 51 -1.35 5.05 23.55
C ILE A 51 -0.14 5.84 24.03
N SER A 52 0.41 5.42 25.16
CA SER A 52 1.66 5.96 25.70
C SER A 52 2.81 5.06 25.26
N ASP A 53 3.66 5.56 24.37
CA ASP A 53 4.82 4.84 23.85
C ASP A 53 6.08 5.71 24.03
N ALA A 54 6.83 5.44 25.11
CA ALA A 54 8.04 6.20 25.43
C ALA A 54 9.17 6.07 24.38
N THR A 55 9.05 5.11 23.45
CA THR A 55 10.04 4.86 22.39
C THR A 55 9.66 5.50 21.06
N ALA A 56 8.45 6.07 20.96
CA ALA A 56 7.95 6.67 19.73
C ALA A 56 8.74 7.92 19.34
N ASP A 57 9.28 7.90 18.14
CA ASP A 57 10.03 9.04 17.55
C ASP A 57 9.09 10.13 17.04
N LYS A 58 7.85 9.78 16.74
CA LYS A 58 6.76 10.68 16.35
C LYS A 58 5.53 10.47 17.20
N ALA A 59 4.77 11.52 17.40
CA ALA A 59 3.42 11.45 17.92
C ALA A 59 2.42 11.43 16.76
N ALA A 60 1.27 10.81 16.96
CA ALA A 60 0.24 10.65 15.94
C ALA A 60 -1.16 10.73 16.53
N ALA A 61 -2.13 11.17 15.73
CA ALA A 61 -3.54 11.04 16.04
C ALA A 61 -4.35 10.68 14.80
N SER A 62 -5.44 9.97 15.04
CA SER A 62 -6.44 9.65 14.02
C SER A 62 -7.84 9.77 14.61
N LEU A 63 -8.76 10.33 13.82
CA LEU A 63 -10.18 10.31 14.13
C LEU A 63 -10.93 9.69 12.94
N ASP A 64 -11.62 8.60 13.24
CA ASP A 64 -12.50 7.91 12.30
C ASP A 64 -13.95 8.28 12.58
N VAL A 65 -14.66 8.70 11.54
CA VAL A 65 -16.09 8.98 11.59
C VAL A 65 -16.81 7.84 10.89
N PHE A 66 -17.75 7.19 11.57
CA PHE A 66 -18.56 6.12 10.97
C PHE A 66 -19.59 6.71 10.00
N VAL A 67 -19.07 7.21 8.90
CA VAL A 67 -19.80 7.73 7.73
C VAL A 67 -18.89 7.67 6.51
N GLY A 68 -19.41 7.21 5.39
CA GLY A 68 -18.69 7.15 4.13
C GLY A 68 -19.60 7.36 2.94
N SER A 69 -19.17 6.92 1.78
CA SER A 69 -19.90 7.09 0.50
C SER A 69 -21.27 6.39 0.49
N SER A 70 -21.48 5.36 1.32
CA SER A 70 -22.80 4.72 1.50
C SER A 70 -23.88 5.69 1.96
N SER A 71 -23.50 6.75 2.69
CA SER A 71 -24.40 7.76 3.24
C SER A 71 -24.66 8.92 2.27
N ASP A 72 -24.00 8.97 1.12
CA ASP A 72 -24.24 10.05 0.14
C ASP A 72 -25.70 10.14 -0.28
N PRO A 73 -26.28 11.33 -0.37
CA PRO A 73 -27.57 11.50 -1.01
C PRO A 73 -27.51 11.12 -2.50
N LEU A 74 -28.55 10.49 -3.03
CA LEU A 74 -28.60 10.09 -4.46
C LEU A 74 -28.34 11.25 -5.42
N GLN A 75 -28.74 12.47 -5.03
CA GLN A 75 -28.58 13.68 -5.83
C GLN A 75 -27.20 14.36 -5.66
N ARG A 76 -26.37 13.85 -4.72
CA ARG A 76 -25.08 14.41 -4.34
C ARG A 76 -24.05 13.31 -4.10
N GLN A 77 -23.86 12.44 -5.09
CA GLN A 77 -22.91 11.32 -5.00
C GLN A 77 -21.48 11.87 -4.96
N GLY A 78 -20.68 11.36 -4.01
CA GLY A 78 -19.33 11.84 -3.70
C GLY A 78 -19.31 12.98 -2.67
N LEU A 79 -20.43 13.27 -1.97
CA LEU A 79 -20.50 14.35 -0.99
C LEU A 79 -19.65 14.04 0.26
N ALA A 80 -19.58 12.79 0.71
CA ALA A 80 -18.72 12.37 1.81
C ALA A 80 -17.24 12.63 1.51
N HIS A 81 -16.79 12.26 0.31
CA HIS A 81 -15.42 12.51 -0.16
C HIS A 81 -15.16 14.02 -0.34
N PHE A 82 -16.11 14.76 -0.87
CA PHE A 82 -16.00 16.21 -0.98
C PHE A 82 -15.91 16.90 0.39
N LEU A 83 -16.66 16.40 1.39
CA LEU A 83 -16.56 16.89 2.76
C LEU A 83 -15.20 16.60 3.38
N GLU A 84 -14.61 15.44 3.11
CA GLU A 84 -13.24 15.12 3.52
C GLU A 84 -12.26 16.22 3.08
N HIS A 85 -12.30 16.62 1.79
CA HIS A 85 -11.47 17.71 1.27
C HIS A 85 -11.72 19.05 1.97
N MET A 86 -12.99 19.40 2.15
CA MET A 86 -13.38 20.69 2.69
C MET A 86 -13.01 20.91 4.16
N LEU A 87 -12.82 19.82 4.93
CA LEU A 87 -12.41 19.94 6.36
C LEU A 87 -11.00 20.50 6.55
N PHE A 88 -10.13 20.33 5.57
CA PHE A 88 -8.75 20.84 5.63
C PHE A 88 -8.63 22.35 5.36
N LEU A 89 -9.74 23.02 4.98
CA LEU A 89 -9.73 24.38 4.43
C LEU A 89 -10.11 25.48 5.43
N GLY A 90 -9.74 25.27 6.67
CA GLY A 90 -9.87 26.29 7.70
C GLY A 90 -10.93 25.98 8.75
N THR A 91 -10.62 26.43 9.94
CA THR A 91 -11.45 26.30 11.14
C THR A 91 -11.59 27.67 11.82
N ASP A 92 -12.46 27.77 12.79
CA ASP A 92 -12.67 29.02 13.54
C ASP A 92 -11.38 29.60 14.16
N LYS A 93 -10.47 28.74 14.62
CA LYS A 93 -9.21 29.12 15.26
C LYS A 93 -8.04 29.25 14.26
N TYR A 94 -8.11 28.50 13.17
CA TYR A 94 -7.09 28.45 12.10
C TYR A 94 -7.78 28.63 10.75
N PRO A 95 -8.14 29.88 10.38
CA PRO A 95 -9.02 30.13 9.23
C PRO A 95 -8.32 30.02 7.87
N GLU A 96 -6.98 30.09 7.82
CA GLU A 96 -6.26 30.08 6.56
C GLU A 96 -6.25 28.67 5.95
N PRO A 97 -6.59 28.53 4.65
CA PRO A 97 -6.46 27.26 3.96
C PRO A 97 -4.99 26.85 3.91
N ASP A 98 -4.72 25.56 3.91
CA ASP A 98 -3.37 24.95 3.87
C ASP A 98 -2.50 25.20 5.14
N GLU A 99 -2.95 26.00 6.13
CA GLU A 99 -2.18 26.27 7.37
C GLU A 99 -1.91 24.97 8.15
N TYR A 100 -2.92 24.11 8.28
CA TYR A 100 -2.75 22.81 8.91
C TYR A 100 -1.70 21.95 8.20
N GLN A 101 -1.77 21.87 6.88
CA GLN A 101 -0.88 21.07 6.05
C GLN A 101 0.55 21.60 6.11
N ALA A 102 0.70 22.93 6.06
CA ALA A 102 1.99 23.60 6.20
C ALA A 102 2.59 23.34 7.59
N PHE A 103 1.78 23.51 8.66
CA PHE A 103 2.22 23.27 10.03
C PHE A 103 2.73 21.84 10.22
N ILE A 104 1.97 20.83 9.79
CA ILE A 104 2.38 19.42 9.90
C ILE A 104 3.69 19.18 9.16
N SER A 105 3.80 19.64 7.90
CA SER A 105 4.97 19.43 7.06
C SER A 105 6.23 20.14 7.59
N GLU A 106 6.11 21.38 8.05
CA GLU A 106 7.20 22.17 8.61
C GLU A 106 7.76 21.58 9.91
N HIS A 107 6.95 20.82 10.63
CA HIS A 107 7.36 20.16 11.88
C HIS A 107 7.66 18.66 11.69
N GLY A 108 8.02 18.25 10.46
CA GLY A 108 8.50 16.89 10.15
C GLY A 108 7.40 15.83 10.18
N GLY A 109 6.15 16.25 10.06
CA GLY A 109 4.99 15.37 10.02
C GLY A 109 4.50 15.08 8.61
N ARG A 110 3.50 14.24 8.56
CA ARG A 110 2.66 13.93 7.39
C ARG A 110 1.22 13.75 7.84
N HIS A 111 0.30 14.03 6.95
CA HIS A 111 -1.13 13.84 7.18
C HIS A 111 -1.76 13.19 5.96
N ASN A 112 -2.92 12.61 6.15
CA ASN A 112 -3.78 12.15 5.08
C ASN A 112 -5.20 11.95 5.61
N ALA A 113 -6.14 11.66 4.70
CA ALA A 113 -7.47 11.17 5.00
C ALA A 113 -7.91 10.17 3.93
N TYR A 114 -8.97 9.42 4.21
CA TYR A 114 -9.66 8.62 3.20
C TYR A 114 -11.13 8.50 3.51
N THR A 115 -11.94 8.42 2.45
CA THR A 115 -13.35 8.07 2.51
C THR A 115 -13.55 6.69 1.90
N SER A 116 -14.06 5.75 2.69
CA SER A 116 -14.46 4.41 2.27
C SER A 116 -15.99 4.30 2.17
N PHE A 117 -16.50 3.08 2.14
CA PHE A 117 -17.94 2.84 2.03
C PHE A 117 -18.71 3.32 3.28
N GLU A 118 -18.24 2.99 4.49
CA GLU A 118 -18.87 3.37 5.76
C GLU A 118 -18.02 4.27 6.67
N HIS A 119 -16.76 4.59 6.30
CA HIS A 119 -15.82 5.32 7.13
C HIS A 119 -15.20 6.50 6.41
N THR A 120 -14.96 7.59 7.15
CA THR A 120 -14.07 8.68 6.75
C THR A 120 -13.06 8.90 7.87
N ASN A 121 -11.78 8.67 7.57
CA ASN A 121 -10.70 8.67 8.54
C ASN A 121 -9.72 9.81 8.25
N TYR A 122 -9.38 10.60 9.28
CA TYR A 122 -8.42 11.69 9.24
C TYR A 122 -7.26 11.37 10.16
N PHE A 123 -6.02 11.57 9.73
CA PHE A 123 -4.87 11.20 10.54
C PHE A 123 -3.61 11.99 10.20
N PHE A 124 -2.73 12.12 11.20
CA PHE A 124 -1.41 12.74 11.04
C PHE A 124 -0.38 12.12 11.97
N ASP A 125 0.90 12.26 11.63
CA ASP A 125 2.03 12.16 12.56
C ASP A 125 2.82 13.47 12.57
N ILE A 126 3.61 13.70 13.64
CA ILE A 126 4.39 14.92 13.80
C ILE A 126 5.51 14.72 14.83
N ASN A 127 6.50 15.61 14.84
CA ASN A 127 7.47 15.68 15.93
C ASN A 127 6.76 15.82 17.28
N PRO A 128 7.10 15.03 18.31
CA PRO A 128 6.45 15.08 19.63
C PRO A 128 6.43 16.43 20.31
N ALA A 129 7.42 17.30 20.04
CA ALA A 129 7.45 18.66 20.60
C ALA A 129 6.32 19.57 20.07
N SER A 130 5.83 19.31 18.84
CA SER A 130 4.77 20.08 18.18
C SER A 130 3.40 19.41 18.27
N PHE A 131 3.32 18.25 18.92
CA PHE A 131 2.12 17.41 18.94
C PHE A 131 0.90 18.12 19.53
N GLU A 132 1.05 18.82 20.65
CA GLU A 132 -0.05 19.51 21.29
C GLU A 132 -0.69 20.59 20.40
N SER A 133 0.16 21.35 19.69
CA SER A 133 -0.31 22.37 18.74
C SER A 133 -0.96 21.74 17.49
N ALA A 134 -0.47 20.57 17.06
CA ALA A 134 -1.10 19.82 15.96
C ALA A 134 -2.46 19.24 16.37
N LEU A 135 -2.55 18.67 17.57
CA LEU A 135 -3.78 18.08 18.10
C LEU A 135 -4.87 19.16 18.32
N ASP A 136 -4.47 20.38 18.71
CA ASP A 136 -5.37 21.53 18.82
C ASP A 136 -5.97 21.87 17.44
N ARG A 137 -5.15 22.00 16.39
CA ARG A 137 -5.61 22.22 15.01
C ARG A 137 -6.54 21.11 14.52
N PHE A 138 -6.13 19.88 14.72
CA PHE A 138 -6.86 18.69 14.30
C PHE A 138 -8.24 18.59 14.95
N SER A 139 -8.35 18.90 16.25
CA SER A 139 -9.62 18.88 16.98
C SER A 139 -10.64 19.84 16.39
N ARG A 140 -10.19 20.99 15.86
CA ARG A 140 -11.09 22.03 15.33
C ARG A 140 -11.83 21.59 14.05
N PHE A 141 -11.34 20.61 13.31
CA PHE A 141 -12.06 20.01 12.17
C PHE A 141 -13.42 19.44 12.58
N PHE A 142 -13.50 18.92 13.82
CA PHE A 142 -14.68 18.25 14.34
C PHE A 142 -15.51 19.13 15.30
N VAL A 143 -14.97 20.25 15.70
CA VAL A 143 -15.64 21.21 16.60
C VAL A 143 -16.24 22.38 15.83
N ALA A 144 -15.48 23.04 14.98
CA ALA A 144 -15.89 24.27 14.32
C ALA A 144 -15.22 24.51 12.94
N PRO A 145 -15.42 23.63 11.95
CA PRO A 145 -14.94 23.86 10.58
C PRO A 145 -15.72 25.00 9.93
N LEU A 146 -15.06 25.80 9.10
CA LEU A 146 -15.66 26.99 8.48
C LEU A 146 -16.44 26.67 7.20
N PHE A 147 -16.00 25.69 6.42
CA PHE A 147 -16.56 25.39 5.10
C PHE A 147 -16.73 26.66 4.25
N ASN A 148 -15.65 27.42 4.09
CA ASN A 148 -15.67 28.70 3.40
C ASN A 148 -16.20 28.57 1.98
N ALA A 149 -17.17 29.45 1.63
CA ALA A 149 -17.85 29.41 0.33
C ALA A 149 -16.88 29.63 -0.85
N GLU A 150 -15.84 30.41 -0.65
CA GLU A 150 -14.86 30.75 -1.68
C GLU A 150 -13.99 29.54 -2.12
N TYR A 151 -13.86 28.48 -1.28
CA TYR A 151 -13.08 27.29 -1.61
C TYR A 151 -13.91 26.15 -2.18
N VAL A 152 -15.24 26.24 -2.18
CA VAL A 152 -16.15 25.19 -2.68
C VAL A 152 -15.85 24.83 -4.14
N ASP A 153 -15.73 25.82 -5.02
CA ASP A 153 -15.47 25.59 -6.45
C ASP A 153 -14.04 25.07 -6.67
N ARG A 154 -13.08 25.56 -5.89
CA ARG A 154 -11.70 25.09 -5.95
C ARG A 154 -11.61 23.59 -5.61
N GLU A 155 -12.20 23.16 -4.49
CA GLU A 155 -12.14 21.78 -4.07
C GLU A 155 -13.00 20.84 -4.94
N LYS A 156 -14.11 21.31 -5.45
CA LYS A 156 -14.88 20.58 -6.46
C LYS A 156 -14.04 20.26 -7.70
N ASN A 157 -13.21 21.21 -8.14
CA ASN A 157 -12.26 21.00 -9.24
C ASN A 157 -11.13 20.03 -8.86
N ALA A 158 -10.65 20.05 -7.61
CA ALA A 158 -9.66 19.10 -7.10
C ALA A 158 -10.19 17.65 -7.12
N VAL A 159 -11.41 17.43 -6.60
CA VAL A 159 -12.10 16.13 -6.64
C VAL A 159 -12.32 15.67 -8.09
N HIS A 160 -12.71 16.57 -8.98
CA HIS A 160 -12.88 16.24 -10.40
C HIS A 160 -11.55 15.84 -11.06
N SER A 161 -10.47 16.54 -10.74
CA SER A 161 -9.14 16.23 -11.25
C SER A 161 -8.65 14.86 -10.75
N GLU A 162 -8.93 14.52 -9.50
CA GLU A 162 -8.66 13.18 -8.96
C GLU A 162 -9.45 12.09 -9.71
N TYR A 163 -10.73 12.28 -9.92
CA TYR A 163 -11.55 11.38 -10.72
C TYR A 163 -10.96 11.18 -12.12
N LYS A 164 -10.60 12.28 -12.82
CA LYS A 164 -9.99 12.24 -14.16
C LYS A 164 -8.67 11.50 -14.19
N ALA A 165 -7.81 11.69 -13.19
CA ALA A 165 -6.53 11.00 -13.10
C ALA A 165 -6.66 9.47 -13.04
N ARG A 166 -7.83 8.96 -12.63
CA ARG A 166 -8.09 7.52 -12.45
C ARG A 166 -9.09 6.95 -13.46
N ILE A 167 -9.41 7.67 -14.53
CA ILE A 167 -10.47 7.27 -15.48
C ILE A 167 -10.16 5.98 -16.24
N LYS A 168 -8.86 5.66 -16.42
CA LYS A 168 -8.37 4.44 -17.06
C LYS A 168 -8.06 3.30 -16.06
N ASN A 169 -8.36 3.46 -14.77
CA ASN A 169 -8.13 2.43 -13.77
C ASN A 169 -9.18 1.32 -13.86
N ASP A 170 -8.78 0.09 -14.20
CA ASP A 170 -9.72 -1.01 -14.45
C ASP A 170 -10.52 -1.41 -13.21
N TYR A 171 -9.97 -1.31 -12.00
CA TYR A 171 -10.74 -1.55 -10.78
C TYR A 171 -11.87 -0.53 -10.60
N ARG A 172 -11.60 0.77 -10.83
CA ARG A 172 -12.65 1.81 -10.77
C ARG A 172 -13.69 1.62 -11.87
N ARG A 173 -13.26 1.19 -13.03
CA ARG A 173 -14.12 0.86 -14.17
C ARG A 173 -15.02 -0.34 -13.86
N GLN A 174 -14.47 -1.38 -13.24
CA GLN A 174 -15.23 -2.55 -12.77
C GLN A 174 -16.29 -2.16 -11.74
N MET A 175 -15.92 -1.30 -10.76
CA MET A 175 -16.88 -0.79 -9.78
C MET A 175 -18.00 0.05 -10.42
N ASP A 176 -17.71 0.80 -11.49
CA ASP A 176 -18.72 1.57 -12.20
C ASP A 176 -19.72 0.63 -12.93
N VAL A 177 -19.23 -0.45 -13.55
CA VAL A 177 -20.11 -1.49 -14.13
C VAL A 177 -20.91 -2.19 -13.03
N PHE A 178 -20.27 -2.55 -11.91
CA PHE A 178 -20.92 -3.18 -10.76
C PHE A 178 -22.08 -2.32 -10.23
N SER A 179 -21.88 -1.01 -10.13
CA SER A 179 -22.91 -0.06 -9.69
C SER A 179 -24.16 -0.05 -10.57
N GLN A 180 -24.03 -0.43 -11.86
CA GLN A 180 -25.16 -0.47 -12.81
C GLN A 180 -26.01 -1.73 -12.70
N VAL A 181 -25.49 -2.79 -12.05
CA VAL A 181 -26.15 -4.12 -12.01
C VAL A 181 -26.66 -4.52 -10.63
N VAL A 182 -26.18 -3.89 -9.59
CA VAL A 182 -26.69 -4.08 -8.21
C VAL A 182 -28.08 -3.44 -8.03
N ASN A 183 -28.72 -3.71 -6.91
CA ASN A 183 -29.97 -3.05 -6.52
C ASN A 183 -29.78 -1.51 -6.51
N PRO A 184 -30.53 -0.73 -7.34
CA PRO A 184 -30.41 0.74 -7.35
C PRO A 184 -30.70 1.42 -6.00
N GLU A 185 -31.38 0.75 -5.08
CA GLU A 185 -31.66 1.24 -3.72
C GLU A 185 -30.51 0.93 -2.75
N HIS A 186 -29.61 0.01 -3.10
CA HIS A 186 -28.43 -0.31 -2.33
C HIS A 186 -27.34 0.76 -2.52
N PRO A 187 -26.65 1.23 -1.48
CA PRO A 187 -25.61 2.27 -1.59
C PRO A 187 -24.47 1.95 -2.58
N ALA A 188 -24.16 0.69 -2.82
CA ALA A 188 -23.14 0.28 -3.81
C ALA A 188 -23.50 0.67 -5.27
N SER A 189 -24.73 1.12 -5.54
CA SER A 189 -25.12 1.69 -6.82
C SER A 189 -24.64 3.13 -7.03
N LYS A 190 -24.13 3.78 -5.98
CA LYS A 190 -23.72 5.18 -6.01
C LYS A 190 -22.28 5.36 -6.51
N PHE A 191 -22.03 6.50 -7.13
CA PHE A 191 -20.69 6.92 -7.53
C PHE A 191 -19.98 7.59 -6.34
N SER A 192 -18.97 6.93 -5.75
CA SER A 192 -18.36 7.34 -4.47
C SER A 192 -17.36 8.49 -4.55
N VAL A 193 -16.74 8.73 -5.73
CA VAL A 193 -15.64 9.70 -5.85
C VAL A 193 -16.14 11.14 -5.89
N GLY A 194 -17.24 11.39 -6.62
CA GLY A 194 -17.68 12.74 -6.96
C GLY A 194 -16.98 13.28 -8.20
N ASN A 195 -17.67 14.17 -8.90
CA ASN A 195 -17.16 14.92 -10.06
C ASN A 195 -17.95 16.22 -10.25
N LEU A 196 -17.64 17.02 -11.28
CA LEU A 196 -18.32 18.28 -11.53
C LEU A 196 -19.83 18.12 -11.76
N ASP A 197 -20.28 16.97 -12.29
CA ASP A 197 -21.70 16.73 -12.56
C ASP A 197 -22.46 16.36 -11.29
N THR A 198 -21.90 15.45 -10.45
CA THR A 198 -22.55 15.00 -9.21
C THR A 198 -22.46 16.04 -8.10
N LEU A 199 -21.43 16.89 -8.13
CA LEU A 199 -21.18 18.00 -7.21
C LEU A 199 -21.52 19.37 -7.84
N GLU A 200 -22.35 19.39 -8.89
CA GLU A 200 -22.80 20.64 -9.51
C GLU A 200 -23.48 21.54 -8.49
N ASP A 201 -23.06 22.81 -8.42
CA ASP A 201 -23.66 23.79 -7.49
C ASP A 201 -24.96 24.32 -8.05
N ARG A 202 -26.03 23.52 -7.97
CA ARG A 202 -27.38 23.89 -8.39
C ARG A 202 -27.96 24.91 -7.42
N ASP A 203 -28.22 26.09 -7.92
CA ASP A 203 -28.82 27.21 -7.16
C ASP A 203 -28.02 27.62 -5.90
N GLY A 204 -26.70 27.49 -5.88
CA GLY A 204 -25.86 27.83 -4.72
C GLY A 204 -26.08 26.95 -3.49
N LYS A 205 -26.56 25.71 -3.68
CA LYS A 205 -26.95 24.82 -2.56
C LYS A 205 -25.90 23.80 -2.15
N LEU A 206 -24.84 23.57 -2.94
CA LEU A 206 -23.84 22.54 -2.64
C LEU A 206 -23.26 22.71 -1.23
N ARG A 207 -22.89 23.93 -0.87
CA ARG A 207 -22.40 24.22 0.50
C ARG A 207 -23.46 23.96 1.58
N GLN A 208 -24.73 24.24 1.29
CA GLN A 208 -25.82 23.96 2.25
C GLN A 208 -26.01 22.46 2.43
N ASP A 209 -25.97 21.70 1.34
CA ASP A 209 -26.03 20.23 1.38
C ASP A 209 -24.85 19.65 2.15
N LEU A 210 -23.64 20.20 1.97
CA LEU A 210 -22.43 19.83 2.71
C LEU A 210 -22.59 20.09 4.22
N LEU A 211 -23.07 21.27 4.60
CA LEU A 211 -23.32 21.61 6.00
C LEU A 211 -24.42 20.74 6.63
N ALA A 212 -25.45 20.39 5.85
CA ALA A 212 -26.50 19.47 6.30
C ALA A 212 -25.94 18.07 6.53
N PHE A 213 -25.10 17.59 5.61
CA PHE A 213 -24.43 16.29 5.70
C PHE A 213 -23.50 16.24 6.91
N TYR A 214 -22.65 17.25 7.12
CA TYR A 214 -21.79 17.34 8.29
C TYR A 214 -22.61 17.25 9.60
N LYS A 215 -23.66 18.05 9.75
CA LYS A 215 -24.53 18.04 10.94
C LYS A 215 -25.27 16.72 11.15
N ALA A 216 -25.59 16.01 10.08
CA ALA A 216 -26.28 14.73 10.15
C ALA A 216 -25.38 13.57 10.55
N HIS A 217 -24.10 13.65 10.23
CA HIS A 217 -23.19 12.51 10.31
C HIS A 217 -21.98 12.72 11.21
N TYR A 218 -21.47 13.94 11.37
CA TYR A 218 -20.29 14.23 12.18
C TYR A 218 -20.72 14.51 13.63
N SER A 219 -20.96 13.45 14.36
CA SER A 219 -21.44 13.44 15.73
C SER A 219 -20.51 12.61 16.61
N ALA A 220 -20.20 13.07 17.80
CA ALA A 220 -19.24 12.44 18.71
C ALA A 220 -19.53 10.94 18.97
N ASP A 221 -20.81 10.57 19.01
CA ASP A 221 -21.27 9.17 19.19
C ASP A 221 -21.04 8.26 17.97
N ARG A 222 -20.56 8.81 16.84
CA ARG A 222 -20.12 8.10 15.64
C ARG A 222 -18.63 8.24 15.39
N MET A 223 -17.87 8.75 16.33
CA MET A 223 -16.46 9.05 16.16
C MET A 223 -15.61 8.20 17.10
N ALA A 224 -14.45 7.82 16.61
CA ALA A 224 -13.41 7.13 17.37
C ALA A 224 -12.07 7.83 17.17
N LEU A 225 -11.46 8.29 18.25
CA LEU A 225 -10.18 8.97 18.28
C LEU A 225 -9.10 8.05 18.84
N VAL A 226 -7.96 7.98 18.18
CA VAL A 226 -6.76 7.32 18.69
C VAL A 226 -5.62 8.33 18.75
N VAL A 227 -4.95 8.38 19.89
CA VAL A 227 -3.83 9.30 20.15
C VAL A 227 -2.63 8.51 20.64
N LEU A 228 -1.48 8.70 20.00
CA LEU A 228 -0.21 8.06 20.35
C LEU A 228 0.88 9.13 20.53
N ALA A 229 1.56 9.13 21.69
CA ALA A 229 2.73 9.99 21.89
C ALA A 229 3.65 9.44 23.01
N PRO A 230 4.94 9.89 23.08
CA PRO A 230 5.85 9.59 24.17
C PRO A 230 5.55 10.47 25.41
N ARG A 231 4.29 10.41 25.87
CA ARG A 231 3.77 11.11 27.05
C ARG A 231 3.00 10.12 27.91
N SER A 232 2.81 10.44 29.18
CA SER A 232 1.99 9.62 30.08
C SER A 232 0.53 9.57 29.64
N LEU A 233 -0.19 8.51 29.98
CA LEU A 233 -1.62 8.38 29.72
C LEU A 233 -2.44 9.52 30.35
N ASP A 234 -2.02 10.02 31.53
CA ASP A 234 -2.72 11.13 32.21
C ASP A 234 -2.56 12.47 31.46
N GLU A 235 -1.37 12.75 30.92
CA GLU A 235 -1.13 13.91 30.07
C GLU A 235 -1.95 13.84 28.77
N LEU A 236 -1.94 12.66 28.12
CA LEU A 236 -2.74 12.44 26.91
C LEU A 236 -4.25 12.60 27.19
N GLN A 237 -4.72 12.07 28.31
CA GLN A 237 -6.11 12.19 28.71
C GLN A 237 -6.49 13.68 28.95
N ALA A 238 -5.65 14.45 29.62
CA ALA A 238 -5.89 15.87 29.83
C ALA A 238 -5.97 16.64 28.50
N MET A 239 -5.03 16.41 27.58
CA MET A 239 -5.01 17.02 26.25
C MET A 239 -6.28 16.71 25.44
N VAL A 240 -6.74 15.47 25.48
CA VAL A 240 -7.94 15.02 24.74
C VAL A 240 -9.21 15.60 25.36
N LEU A 241 -9.35 15.57 26.68
CA LEU A 241 -10.51 16.15 27.35
C LEU A 241 -10.65 17.64 27.07
N GLU A 242 -9.56 18.40 27.11
CA GLU A 242 -9.55 19.84 26.84
C GLU A 242 -10.06 20.18 25.43
N ARG A 243 -9.78 19.35 24.42
CA ARG A 243 -10.01 19.66 23.00
C ARG A 243 -11.20 18.95 22.38
N PHE A 244 -11.48 17.71 22.78
CA PHE A 244 -12.49 16.88 22.10
C PHE A 244 -13.82 16.73 22.84
N GLN A 245 -13.91 17.15 24.10
CA GLN A 245 -15.22 17.20 24.77
C GLN A 245 -16.19 18.24 24.15
N GLU A 246 -15.67 19.20 23.38
CA GLU A 246 -16.46 20.20 22.65
C GLU A 246 -17.06 19.64 21.34
N VAL A 247 -16.62 18.46 20.87
CA VAL A 247 -17.19 17.84 19.67
C VAL A 247 -18.68 17.61 19.88
N PRO A 248 -19.55 18.13 18.99
CA PRO A 248 -21.00 18.02 19.17
C PRO A 248 -21.48 16.56 19.15
N ASN A 249 -22.41 16.23 20.05
CA ASN A 249 -23.13 14.96 20.00
C ASN A 249 -24.60 15.23 19.63
N PHE A 250 -24.98 14.85 18.44
CA PHE A 250 -26.33 15.00 17.90
C PHE A 250 -27.22 13.79 18.19
N LYS A 251 -26.72 12.77 18.92
CA LYS A 251 -27.42 11.50 19.25
C LYS A 251 -27.90 10.79 17.99
N THR A 252 -26.98 10.53 17.10
CA THR A 252 -27.26 9.90 15.82
C THR A 252 -27.02 8.39 15.90
N GLU A 253 -27.82 7.59 15.16
CA GLU A 253 -27.59 6.15 15.05
C GLU A 253 -26.62 5.87 13.89
N LYS A 254 -25.85 4.76 13.99
CA LYS A 254 -25.01 4.31 12.88
C LYS A 254 -25.88 4.06 11.64
N PRO A 255 -25.42 4.43 10.42
CA PRO A 255 -26.21 4.25 9.22
C PRO A 255 -26.56 2.77 9.01
N PHE A 256 -27.82 2.51 8.69
CA PHE A 256 -28.31 1.19 8.32
C PHE A 256 -29.35 1.37 7.21
N HIS A 257 -29.08 0.84 6.03
CA HIS A 257 -29.98 1.02 4.88
C HIS A 257 -30.96 -0.17 4.68
N GLY A 258 -30.59 -1.39 5.14
CA GLY A 258 -31.45 -2.58 5.07
C GLY A 258 -31.79 -3.06 3.66
N GLN A 259 -31.09 -2.56 2.63
CA GLN A 259 -31.35 -2.95 1.24
C GLN A 259 -30.47 -4.12 0.84
N PRO A 260 -31.00 -5.17 0.18
CA PRO A 260 -30.18 -6.26 -0.31
C PRO A 260 -29.32 -5.81 -1.49
N LEU A 261 -28.11 -6.37 -1.61
CA LEU A 261 -27.15 -6.05 -2.69
C LEU A 261 -27.75 -6.31 -4.10
N PHE A 262 -28.54 -7.35 -4.24
CA PHE A 262 -29.31 -7.64 -5.45
C PHE A 262 -30.79 -7.77 -5.09
N ARG A 263 -31.68 -7.32 -6.00
CA ARG A 263 -33.13 -7.49 -5.83
C ARG A 263 -33.52 -8.95 -5.91
N GLU A 264 -34.52 -9.34 -5.17
CA GLU A 264 -35.09 -10.69 -5.22
C GLU A 264 -35.43 -11.07 -6.66
N GLY A 265 -35.02 -12.27 -7.06
CA GLY A 265 -35.22 -12.78 -8.43
C GLY A 265 -34.45 -12.04 -9.53
N SER A 266 -33.44 -11.21 -9.22
CA SER A 266 -32.57 -10.58 -10.24
C SER A 266 -31.38 -11.46 -10.64
N LEU A 267 -31.00 -12.42 -9.82
CA LEU A 267 -29.97 -13.41 -10.10
C LEU A 267 -30.59 -14.70 -10.73
N PRO A 268 -29.80 -15.51 -11.47
CA PRO A 268 -28.40 -15.28 -11.83
C PRO A 268 -28.20 -14.28 -12.96
N LEU A 269 -27.06 -13.56 -12.95
CA LEU A 269 -26.67 -12.60 -13.96
C LEU A 269 -25.32 -12.99 -14.60
N LEU A 270 -25.23 -12.80 -15.93
CA LEU A 270 -23.94 -12.74 -16.63
C LEU A 270 -23.67 -11.29 -17.06
N VAL A 271 -22.57 -10.74 -16.58
CA VAL A 271 -22.07 -9.40 -16.91
C VAL A 271 -20.80 -9.54 -17.73
N THR A 272 -20.69 -8.79 -18.83
CA THR A 272 -19.45 -8.72 -19.62
C THR A 272 -18.91 -7.29 -19.57
N MET A 273 -17.58 -7.15 -19.58
CA MET A 273 -16.91 -5.84 -19.44
C MET A 273 -15.62 -5.82 -20.25
N GLN A 274 -15.38 -4.71 -20.98
CA GLN A 274 -14.10 -4.46 -21.63
C GLN A 274 -13.17 -3.64 -20.74
N PRO A 275 -11.99 -4.17 -20.37
CA PRO A 275 -10.99 -3.42 -19.61
C PRO A 275 -10.19 -2.45 -20.49
N GLU A 276 -9.48 -1.52 -19.85
CA GLU A 276 -8.50 -0.65 -20.50
C GLU A 276 -7.18 -1.39 -20.81
N ARG A 277 -6.75 -2.22 -19.87
CA ARG A 277 -5.57 -3.07 -20.00
C ARG A 277 -5.92 -4.38 -20.69
N GLU A 278 -4.91 -5.08 -21.19
CA GLU A 278 -5.09 -6.45 -21.64
C GLU A 278 -5.19 -7.40 -20.45
N LEU A 279 -6.41 -7.52 -19.93
CA LEU A 279 -6.78 -8.36 -18.78
C LEU A 279 -7.90 -9.32 -19.17
N ARG A 280 -7.88 -10.50 -18.58
CA ARG A 280 -8.96 -11.48 -18.69
C ARG A 280 -9.27 -12.01 -17.30
N GLU A 281 -10.51 -11.87 -16.87
CA GLU A 281 -10.92 -12.23 -15.52
C GLU A 281 -12.34 -12.80 -15.53
N LEU A 282 -12.55 -13.86 -14.73
CA LEU A 282 -13.85 -14.40 -14.41
C LEU A 282 -14.09 -14.20 -12.92
N SER A 283 -15.14 -13.44 -12.58
CA SER A 283 -15.50 -13.18 -11.19
C SER A 283 -16.90 -13.70 -10.88
N LEU A 284 -17.06 -14.35 -9.72
CA LEU A 284 -18.34 -14.77 -9.17
C LEU A 284 -18.58 -13.98 -7.90
N THR A 285 -19.72 -13.29 -7.82
CA THR A 285 -20.16 -12.56 -6.62
C THR A 285 -21.44 -13.17 -6.08
N PHE A 286 -21.41 -13.62 -4.83
CA PHE A 286 -22.55 -14.19 -4.11
C PHE A 286 -22.97 -13.22 -3.00
N PRO A 287 -24.21 -12.67 -3.02
CA PRO A 287 -24.72 -11.89 -1.90
C PRO A 287 -24.84 -12.75 -0.64
N MET A 288 -24.38 -12.20 0.46
CA MET A 288 -24.30 -12.85 1.77
C MET A 288 -25.01 -11.99 2.84
N PRO A 289 -25.44 -12.56 3.97
CA PRO A 289 -25.86 -11.76 5.12
C PRO A 289 -24.71 -10.92 5.70
N ALA A 290 -25.03 -9.96 6.56
CA ALA A 290 -24.01 -9.16 7.25
C ALA A 290 -23.13 -10.03 8.17
N MET A 291 -21.82 -9.74 8.18
CA MET A 291 -20.82 -10.56 8.88
C MET A 291 -20.32 -9.96 10.19
N HIS A 292 -20.65 -8.72 10.51
CA HIS A 292 -20.13 -7.99 11.68
C HIS A 292 -20.45 -8.64 13.04
N GLU A 293 -21.49 -9.48 13.12
CA GLU A 293 -21.82 -10.25 14.34
C GLU A 293 -21.00 -11.54 14.52
N PHE A 294 -20.25 -11.94 13.47
CA PHE A 294 -19.48 -13.20 13.43
C PHE A 294 -17.97 -12.95 13.48
N ASP A 295 -17.56 -11.94 14.25
CA ASP A 295 -16.16 -11.51 14.37
C ASP A 295 -15.20 -12.58 14.95
N ARG A 296 -15.74 -13.57 15.66
CA ARG A 296 -14.99 -14.69 16.25
C ARG A 296 -15.03 -15.97 15.42
N GLN A 297 -16.09 -16.17 14.65
CA GLN A 297 -16.28 -17.32 13.76
C GLN A 297 -15.65 -17.10 12.38
N LYS A 298 -15.62 -15.85 11.89
CA LYS A 298 -15.08 -15.40 10.58
C LYS A 298 -15.41 -16.38 9.45
N PRO A 299 -16.71 -16.67 9.20
CA PRO A 299 -17.09 -17.75 8.28
C PRO A 299 -16.59 -17.51 6.85
N LEU A 300 -16.62 -16.28 6.34
CA LEU A 300 -16.17 -15.99 4.98
C LEU A 300 -14.64 -16.07 4.86
N ALA A 301 -13.87 -15.78 5.92
CA ALA A 301 -12.43 -15.98 5.92
C ALA A 301 -12.08 -17.49 5.87
N TYR A 302 -12.81 -18.32 6.61
CA TYR A 302 -12.64 -19.77 6.56
C TYR A 302 -12.94 -20.34 5.17
N LEU A 303 -14.05 -19.96 4.56
CA LEU A 303 -14.43 -20.41 3.22
C LEU A 303 -13.46 -19.87 2.15
N GLY A 304 -13.04 -18.61 2.28
CA GLY A 304 -12.06 -17.99 1.39
C GLY A 304 -10.71 -18.71 1.41
N ASN A 305 -10.27 -19.16 2.57
CA ASN A 305 -9.05 -19.98 2.67
C ASN A 305 -9.16 -21.33 1.96
N LEU A 306 -10.32 -21.98 1.97
CA LEU A 306 -10.52 -23.27 1.30
C LEU A 306 -10.67 -23.11 -0.21
N ILE A 307 -11.59 -22.24 -0.66
CA ILE A 307 -11.92 -22.05 -2.08
C ILE A 307 -10.78 -21.32 -2.81
N GLY A 308 -10.12 -20.39 -2.13
CA GLY A 308 -8.98 -19.63 -2.65
C GLY A 308 -7.61 -20.29 -2.43
N HIS A 309 -7.57 -21.54 -1.99
CA HIS A 309 -6.32 -22.26 -1.73
C HIS A 309 -5.52 -22.45 -3.02
N GLU A 310 -4.18 -22.35 -2.91
CA GLU A 310 -3.27 -22.47 -4.06
C GLU A 310 -2.37 -23.72 -4.01
N GLY A 311 -2.49 -24.53 -2.95
CA GLY A 311 -1.72 -25.75 -2.77
C GLY A 311 -2.18 -26.88 -3.68
N LYS A 312 -1.50 -28.02 -3.57
CA LYS A 312 -1.76 -29.21 -4.40
C LYS A 312 -3.19 -29.70 -4.33
N GLY A 313 -3.79 -29.93 -5.48
CA GLY A 313 -5.18 -30.38 -5.65
C GLY A 313 -6.20 -29.24 -5.58
N SER A 314 -5.80 -27.99 -5.33
CA SER A 314 -6.70 -26.84 -5.32
C SER A 314 -7.26 -26.51 -6.71
N LEU A 315 -8.31 -25.71 -6.74
CA LEU A 315 -8.87 -25.18 -7.99
C LEU A 315 -7.81 -24.47 -8.82
N LEU A 316 -6.97 -23.63 -8.20
CA LEU A 316 -5.92 -22.89 -8.92
C LEU A 316 -4.88 -23.82 -9.53
N GLU A 317 -4.40 -24.81 -8.79
CA GLU A 317 -3.41 -25.77 -9.30
C GLU A 317 -3.97 -26.54 -10.54
N VAL A 318 -5.22 -27.01 -10.43
CA VAL A 318 -5.88 -27.69 -11.56
C VAL A 318 -6.03 -26.78 -12.78
N LEU A 319 -6.44 -25.51 -12.57
CA LEU A 319 -6.57 -24.54 -13.66
C LEU A 319 -5.22 -24.19 -14.30
N LYS A 320 -4.18 -24.02 -13.48
CA LYS A 320 -2.81 -23.73 -13.95
C LYS A 320 -2.20 -24.89 -14.72
N SER A 321 -2.36 -26.12 -14.24
CA SER A 321 -1.85 -27.32 -14.92
C SER A 321 -2.47 -27.53 -16.31
N ARG A 322 -3.68 -26.99 -16.52
CA ARG A 322 -4.40 -26.98 -17.79
C ARG A 322 -4.15 -25.71 -18.63
N GLY A 323 -3.35 -24.79 -18.12
CA GLY A 323 -3.07 -23.53 -18.78
C GLY A 323 -4.26 -22.57 -18.87
N LEU A 324 -5.26 -22.69 -17.98
CA LEU A 324 -6.51 -21.91 -18.04
C LEU A 324 -6.49 -20.66 -17.15
N ALA A 325 -5.69 -20.65 -16.07
CA ALA A 325 -5.63 -19.52 -15.16
C ALA A 325 -4.19 -19.11 -14.80
N GLU A 326 -4.05 -17.85 -14.40
CA GLU A 326 -2.81 -17.23 -13.88
C GLU A 326 -2.86 -17.02 -12.38
N GLY A 327 -4.06 -16.85 -11.80
CA GLY A 327 -4.27 -16.59 -10.37
C GLY A 327 -5.71 -16.77 -9.94
N LEU A 328 -5.92 -16.86 -8.63
CA LEU A 328 -7.23 -17.01 -8.02
C LEU A 328 -7.27 -16.27 -6.69
N ARG A 329 -8.41 -15.67 -6.38
CA ARG A 329 -8.72 -15.09 -5.06
C ARG A 329 -10.13 -15.49 -4.67
N ALA A 330 -10.35 -15.79 -3.39
CA ALA A 330 -11.70 -15.97 -2.84
C ALA A 330 -11.77 -15.36 -1.43
N GLY A 331 -12.92 -14.78 -1.09
CA GLY A 331 -13.13 -14.19 0.22
C GLY A 331 -14.26 -13.17 0.25
N GLU A 332 -14.37 -12.45 1.35
CA GLU A 332 -15.34 -11.38 1.52
C GLU A 332 -15.06 -10.24 0.53
N GLY A 333 -16.11 -9.79 -0.17
CA GLY A 333 -16.08 -8.68 -1.10
C GLY A 333 -16.61 -7.39 -0.48
N ILE A 334 -17.72 -6.86 -1.02
CA ILE A 334 -18.40 -5.70 -0.42
C ILE A 334 -19.02 -6.14 0.90
N ALA A 335 -18.77 -5.37 1.95
CA ALA A 335 -19.34 -5.58 3.27
C ALA A 335 -19.82 -4.27 3.88
N ASP A 336 -20.98 -4.32 4.51
CA ASP A 336 -21.54 -3.27 5.34
C ASP A 336 -22.43 -3.87 6.45
N ARG A 337 -23.06 -3.03 7.26
CA ARG A 337 -23.94 -3.50 8.34
C ARG A 337 -25.24 -4.14 7.87
N SER A 338 -25.58 -4.01 6.59
CA SER A 338 -26.82 -4.56 6.02
C SER A 338 -26.61 -5.88 5.28
N GLY A 339 -25.39 -6.16 4.84
CA GLY A 339 -25.05 -7.36 4.09
C GLY A 339 -23.58 -7.42 3.71
N SER A 340 -23.21 -8.51 3.06
CA SER A 340 -21.87 -8.63 2.45
C SER A 340 -21.94 -9.40 1.12
N SER A 341 -20.81 -9.62 0.47
CA SER A 341 -20.64 -10.58 -0.62
C SER A 341 -19.51 -11.56 -0.34
N PHE A 342 -19.60 -12.73 -0.95
CA PHE A 342 -18.46 -13.63 -1.10
C PHE A 342 -18.07 -13.66 -2.57
N ASP A 343 -16.80 -13.34 -2.85
CA ASP A 343 -16.31 -13.19 -4.22
C ASP A 343 -15.26 -14.27 -4.52
N VAL A 344 -15.33 -14.83 -5.74
CA VAL A 344 -14.28 -15.70 -6.31
C VAL A 344 -13.83 -15.06 -7.62
N THR A 345 -12.55 -14.71 -7.72
CA THR A 345 -11.98 -14.02 -8.89
C THR A 345 -10.83 -14.84 -9.45
N ILE A 346 -10.91 -15.18 -10.75
CA ILE A 346 -9.96 -16.02 -11.47
C ILE A 346 -9.35 -15.20 -12.60
N ALA A 347 -8.04 -14.95 -12.53
CA ALA A 347 -7.29 -14.36 -13.62
C ALA A 347 -7.09 -15.43 -14.72
N LEU A 348 -7.63 -15.18 -15.91
CA LEU A 348 -7.65 -16.13 -17.00
C LEU A 348 -6.47 -15.93 -17.96
N THR A 349 -5.95 -17.04 -18.49
CA THR A 349 -5.15 -17.01 -19.71
C THR A 349 -6.06 -16.78 -20.94
N PRO A 350 -5.52 -16.51 -22.14
CA PRO A 350 -6.32 -16.53 -23.37
C PRO A 350 -7.10 -17.83 -23.56
N ALA A 351 -6.46 -18.98 -23.31
CA ALA A 351 -7.11 -20.30 -23.39
C ALA A 351 -8.21 -20.47 -22.31
N GLY A 352 -7.99 -19.93 -21.12
CA GLY A 352 -9.01 -19.91 -20.05
C GLY A 352 -10.20 -19.03 -20.41
N TYR A 353 -9.96 -17.91 -21.11
CA TYR A 353 -11.04 -17.07 -21.61
C TYR A 353 -11.87 -17.82 -22.67
N ASP A 354 -11.24 -18.49 -23.61
CA ASP A 354 -11.96 -19.28 -24.62
C ASP A 354 -12.80 -20.40 -23.98
N GLN A 355 -12.33 -20.94 -22.85
CA GLN A 355 -12.93 -22.01 -22.08
C GLN A 355 -13.55 -21.56 -20.76
N TRP A 356 -13.95 -20.29 -20.63
CA TRP A 356 -14.42 -19.73 -19.34
C TRP A 356 -15.58 -20.50 -18.69
N ARG A 357 -16.42 -21.15 -19.50
CA ARG A 357 -17.53 -21.98 -18.98
C ARG A 357 -17.01 -23.24 -18.27
N GLU A 358 -15.91 -23.79 -18.73
CA GLU A 358 -15.26 -24.93 -18.08
C GLU A 358 -14.58 -24.48 -16.78
N VAL A 359 -13.90 -23.31 -16.80
CA VAL A 359 -13.35 -22.70 -15.59
C VAL A 359 -14.45 -22.44 -14.54
N LEU A 360 -15.59 -21.90 -14.96
CA LEU A 360 -16.76 -21.69 -14.11
C LEU A 360 -17.27 -23.01 -13.51
N SER A 361 -17.35 -24.08 -14.33
CA SER A 361 -17.75 -25.41 -13.87
C SER A 361 -16.81 -25.99 -12.83
N LEU A 362 -15.51 -25.81 -13.00
CA LEU A 362 -14.49 -26.24 -12.01
C LEU A 362 -14.61 -25.45 -10.70
N ALA A 363 -14.89 -24.14 -10.76
CA ALA A 363 -15.13 -23.33 -9.58
C ALA A 363 -16.33 -23.83 -8.77
N TYR A 364 -17.44 -24.17 -9.41
CA TYR A 364 -18.59 -24.78 -8.72
C TYR A 364 -18.30 -26.17 -8.16
N LYS A 365 -17.47 -26.97 -8.84
CA LYS A 365 -17.02 -28.28 -8.30
C LYS A 365 -16.20 -28.10 -7.03
N GLU A 366 -15.32 -27.11 -6.97
CA GLU A 366 -14.58 -26.80 -5.74
C GLU A 366 -15.51 -26.39 -4.61
N ILE A 367 -16.49 -25.53 -4.89
CA ILE A 367 -17.53 -25.16 -3.92
C ILE A 367 -18.31 -26.39 -3.43
N ASP A 368 -18.66 -27.29 -4.33
CA ASP A 368 -19.37 -28.54 -3.97
C ASP A 368 -18.47 -29.49 -3.15
N LEU A 369 -17.19 -29.56 -3.46
CA LEU A 369 -16.22 -30.33 -2.66
C LEU A 369 -16.11 -29.75 -1.24
N VAL A 370 -16.04 -28.41 -1.11
CA VAL A 370 -16.02 -27.73 0.19
C VAL A 370 -17.34 -27.99 0.94
N LYS A 371 -18.49 -27.99 0.30
CA LYS A 371 -19.80 -28.36 0.91
C LYS A 371 -19.79 -29.79 1.47
N GLN A 372 -19.19 -30.72 0.75
CA GLN A 372 -19.20 -32.15 1.12
C GLN A 372 -18.16 -32.52 2.18
N GLN A 373 -16.98 -31.86 2.17
CA GLN A 373 -15.81 -32.32 2.94
C GLN A 373 -15.00 -31.17 3.59
N GLY A 374 -15.36 -29.91 3.29
CA GLY A 374 -14.55 -28.76 3.69
C GLY A 374 -14.69 -28.39 5.16
N ILE A 375 -15.89 -28.54 5.72
CA ILE A 375 -16.15 -28.15 7.11
C ILE A 375 -15.56 -29.21 8.04
N ALA A 376 -14.46 -28.85 8.71
CA ALA A 376 -13.80 -29.71 9.67
C ALA A 376 -13.16 -28.87 10.78
N GLN A 377 -13.40 -29.23 12.02
CA GLN A 377 -12.93 -28.49 13.20
C GLN A 377 -11.41 -28.28 13.20
N TRP A 378 -10.62 -29.29 12.84
CA TRP A 378 -9.16 -29.18 12.82
C TRP A 378 -8.64 -28.10 11.83
N ARG A 379 -9.33 -27.90 10.68
CA ARG A 379 -8.98 -26.85 9.71
C ARG A 379 -9.26 -25.46 10.27
N PHE A 380 -10.38 -25.31 10.95
CA PHE A 380 -10.73 -24.07 11.63
C PHE A 380 -9.71 -23.75 12.73
N GLU A 381 -9.38 -24.75 13.56
CA GLU A 381 -8.39 -24.62 14.62
C GLU A 381 -6.99 -24.25 14.09
N GLU A 382 -6.57 -24.83 12.97
CA GLU A 382 -5.29 -24.49 12.32
C GLU A 382 -5.28 -23.02 11.85
N GLN A 383 -6.33 -22.58 11.17
CA GLN A 383 -6.44 -21.17 10.74
C GLN A 383 -6.50 -20.22 11.95
N GLY A 384 -7.25 -20.57 12.97
CA GLY A 384 -7.31 -19.81 14.22
C GLY A 384 -5.97 -19.73 14.95
N ALA A 385 -5.21 -20.84 14.98
CA ALA A 385 -3.88 -20.87 15.56
C ALA A 385 -2.89 -19.98 14.78
N LEU A 386 -2.95 -19.98 13.46
CA LEU A 386 -2.15 -19.10 12.61
C LEU A 386 -2.49 -17.62 12.83
N ALA A 387 -3.75 -17.29 12.94
CA ALA A 387 -4.21 -15.93 13.21
C ALA A 387 -3.76 -15.47 14.62
N ASP A 388 -3.84 -16.31 15.65
CA ASP A 388 -3.34 -16.02 17.00
C ASP A 388 -1.83 -15.81 17.01
N GLN A 389 -1.04 -16.64 16.30
CA GLN A 389 0.40 -16.46 16.16
C GLN A 389 0.75 -15.12 15.50
N GLN A 390 0.00 -14.71 14.47
CA GLN A 390 0.18 -13.42 13.82
C GLN A 390 -0.07 -12.27 14.79
N PHE A 391 -1.08 -12.35 15.66
CA PHE A 391 -1.34 -11.34 16.68
C PHE A 391 -0.27 -11.34 17.77
N ARG A 392 0.07 -12.49 18.33
CA ARG A 392 1.04 -12.61 19.44
C ARG A 392 2.39 -12.00 19.10
N PHE A 393 2.87 -12.24 17.88
CA PHE A 393 4.17 -11.79 17.40
C PHE A 393 4.06 -10.65 16.38
N LYS A 394 2.96 -9.87 16.47
CA LYS A 394 2.80 -8.65 15.68
C LYS A 394 3.79 -7.60 16.15
N GLU A 395 4.60 -7.12 15.23
CA GLU A 395 5.52 -6.03 15.46
C GLU A 395 4.84 -4.67 15.35
N LEU A 396 5.46 -3.65 15.89
CA LEU A 396 4.93 -2.29 15.79
C LEU A 396 5.02 -1.81 14.33
N SER A 397 4.10 -0.93 13.97
CA SER A 397 4.12 -0.19 12.71
C SER A 397 4.29 1.30 12.98
N ASP A 398 4.53 2.07 11.93
CA ASP A 398 4.57 3.54 12.03
C ASP A 398 3.40 4.08 12.86
N PRO A 399 3.64 5.08 13.73
CA PRO A 399 2.58 5.68 14.56
C PRO A 399 1.33 6.08 13.79
N ILE A 400 1.49 6.69 12.61
CA ILE A 400 0.38 7.12 11.76
C ILE A 400 -0.51 5.96 11.30
N ASN A 401 0.08 4.84 10.87
CA ASN A 401 -0.66 3.65 10.43
C ASN A 401 -1.34 2.95 11.61
N ARG A 402 -0.67 2.96 12.78
CA ARG A 402 -1.19 2.37 14.01
C ARG A 402 -2.45 3.10 14.49
N VAL A 403 -2.41 4.43 14.56
CA VAL A 403 -3.58 5.21 15.00
C VAL A 403 -4.73 5.13 14.00
N SER A 404 -4.47 5.21 12.69
CA SER A 404 -5.48 5.12 11.65
C SER A 404 -6.22 3.78 11.67
N GLY A 405 -5.50 2.65 11.70
CA GLY A 405 -6.11 1.34 11.76
C GLY A 405 -6.90 1.08 13.04
N LEU A 406 -6.39 1.53 14.19
CA LEU A 406 -7.08 1.34 15.47
C LEU A 406 -8.32 2.23 15.62
N ALA A 407 -8.35 3.43 15.01
CA ALA A 407 -9.54 4.29 15.01
C ALA A 407 -10.71 3.62 14.26
N ALA A 408 -10.45 3.02 13.10
CA ALA A 408 -11.46 2.25 12.38
C ALA A 408 -11.89 1.00 13.19
N ASN A 409 -10.94 0.27 13.78
CA ASN A 409 -11.22 -0.93 14.57
C ASN A 409 -12.13 -0.68 15.79
N LEU A 410 -12.09 0.51 16.40
CA LEU A 410 -12.96 0.88 17.51
C LEU A 410 -14.45 0.88 17.14
N HIS A 411 -14.80 0.98 15.86
CA HIS A 411 -16.15 0.87 15.38
C HIS A 411 -16.62 -0.58 15.20
N GLU A 412 -15.66 -1.49 14.98
CA GLU A 412 -15.93 -2.88 14.61
C GLU A 412 -15.76 -3.86 15.77
N TYR A 413 -14.85 -3.57 16.71
CA TYR A 413 -14.52 -4.47 17.80
C TYR A 413 -14.72 -3.84 19.17
N PRO A 414 -15.03 -4.61 20.22
CA PRO A 414 -14.99 -4.14 21.60
C PRO A 414 -13.61 -3.54 21.94
N TYR A 415 -13.57 -2.50 22.78
CA TYR A 415 -12.32 -1.81 23.14
C TYR A 415 -11.23 -2.76 23.65
N ALA A 416 -11.60 -3.81 24.38
CA ALA A 416 -10.66 -4.79 24.93
C ALA A 416 -9.96 -5.60 23.82
N ASP A 417 -10.63 -5.81 22.70
CA ASP A 417 -10.14 -6.59 21.56
C ASP A 417 -9.78 -5.72 20.34
N VAL A 418 -9.74 -4.40 20.48
CA VAL A 418 -9.51 -3.46 19.35
C VAL A 418 -8.26 -3.79 18.52
N MET A 419 -7.21 -4.35 19.12
CA MET A 419 -6.01 -4.80 18.44
C MET A 419 -6.07 -6.27 18.02
N ARG A 420 -6.75 -7.11 18.81
CA ARG A 420 -6.82 -8.55 18.60
C ARG A 420 -7.97 -8.97 17.68
N GLY A 421 -9.08 -8.22 17.66
CA GLY A 421 -10.30 -8.55 16.94
C GLY A 421 -10.09 -8.98 15.47
N PRO A 422 -9.25 -8.28 14.66
CA PRO A 422 -8.94 -8.70 13.30
C PRO A 422 -8.34 -10.11 13.19
N TYR A 423 -7.69 -10.60 14.25
CA TYR A 423 -6.98 -11.89 14.31
C TYR A 423 -7.74 -12.97 15.05
N ARG A 424 -8.90 -12.66 15.67
CA ARG A 424 -9.68 -13.66 16.39
C ARG A 424 -10.41 -14.60 15.42
N MET A 425 -10.21 -15.90 15.61
CA MET A 425 -10.92 -16.97 14.95
C MET A 425 -10.92 -18.15 15.93
N ASP A 426 -11.70 -18.03 17.00
CA ASP A 426 -11.63 -18.88 18.19
C ASP A 426 -13.00 -19.52 18.57
N GLU A 427 -14.01 -19.41 17.71
CA GLU A 427 -15.34 -19.97 17.95
C GLU A 427 -15.82 -20.75 16.72
N TYR A 428 -15.60 -22.07 16.75
CA TYR A 428 -16.06 -22.97 15.70
C TYR A 428 -17.58 -23.16 15.73
N ASP A 429 -18.23 -22.88 14.60
CA ASP A 429 -19.67 -23.09 14.42
C ASP A 429 -19.94 -23.77 13.07
N GLU A 430 -20.08 -25.10 13.09
CA GLU A 430 -20.36 -25.91 11.90
C GLU A 430 -21.69 -25.52 11.22
N ALA A 431 -22.72 -25.19 12.01
CA ALA A 431 -24.03 -24.85 11.47
C ALA A 431 -23.99 -23.49 10.74
N LEU A 432 -23.24 -22.52 11.27
CA LEU A 432 -23.00 -21.23 10.61
C LEU A 432 -22.24 -21.42 9.29
N LEU A 433 -21.14 -22.18 9.31
CA LEU A 433 -20.32 -22.44 8.11
C LEU A 433 -21.16 -23.16 7.03
N THR A 434 -21.95 -24.16 7.40
CA THR A 434 -22.85 -24.85 6.48
C THR A 434 -23.88 -23.90 5.88
N ARG A 435 -24.49 -23.06 6.70
CA ARG A 435 -25.47 -22.06 6.23
C ARG A 435 -24.82 -21.05 5.26
N MET A 436 -23.58 -20.60 5.49
CA MET A 436 -22.89 -19.70 4.54
C MET A 436 -22.64 -20.37 3.19
N LEU A 437 -22.30 -21.66 3.18
CA LEU A 437 -22.14 -22.42 1.94
C LEU A 437 -23.43 -22.57 1.13
N GLU A 438 -24.61 -22.51 1.74
CA GLU A 438 -25.89 -22.57 1.05
C GLU A 438 -26.11 -21.36 0.11
N TYR A 439 -25.47 -20.22 0.37
CA TYR A 439 -25.52 -19.05 -0.51
C TYR A 439 -24.65 -19.19 -1.77
N LEU A 440 -23.65 -20.08 -1.77
CA LEU A 440 -22.73 -20.27 -2.88
C LEU A 440 -23.34 -21.23 -3.93
N THR A 441 -24.33 -20.75 -4.67
CA THR A 441 -25.04 -21.53 -5.69
C THR A 441 -25.10 -20.79 -7.02
N PRO A 442 -25.19 -21.51 -8.15
CA PRO A 442 -25.34 -20.88 -9.47
C PRO A 442 -26.53 -19.91 -9.56
N ASP A 443 -27.65 -20.21 -8.89
CA ASP A 443 -28.85 -19.37 -8.93
C ASP A 443 -28.70 -18.08 -8.11
N ASN A 444 -27.74 -18.03 -7.19
CA ASN A 444 -27.45 -16.87 -6.33
C ASN A 444 -26.18 -16.12 -6.77
N ALA A 445 -25.75 -16.26 -8.01
CA ALA A 445 -24.50 -15.69 -8.48
C ALA A 445 -24.68 -14.58 -9.52
N MET A 446 -23.89 -13.52 -9.37
CA MET A 446 -23.50 -12.64 -10.51
C MET A 446 -22.14 -13.13 -11.01
N VAL A 447 -22.08 -13.49 -12.28
CA VAL A 447 -20.85 -13.84 -12.98
C VAL A 447 -20.43 -12.68 -13.85
N MET A 448 -19.20 -12.18 -13.66
CA MET A 448 -18.63 -11.12 -14.51
C MET A 448 -17.47 -11.71 -15.31
N LEU A 449 -17.51 -11.56 -16.64
CA LEU A 449 -16.45 -11.90 -17.56
C LEU A 449 -15.85 -10.63 -18.13
N MET A 450 -14.61 -10.34 -17.76
CA MET A 450 -13.83 -9.20 -18.23
C MET A 450 -12.78 -9.66 -19.23
N ALA A 451 -12.83 -9.14 -20.45
CA ALA A 451 -11.80 -9.37 -21.47
C ALA A 451 -11.90 -8.30 -22.58
N PRO A 452 -10.83 -8.05 -23.35
CA PRO A 452 -10.85 -7.06 -24.44
C PRO A 452 -11.91 -7.37 -25.53
N ASP A 453 -12.19 -8.65 -25.76
CA ASP A 453 -12.98 -9.14 -26.90
C ASP A 453 -14.42 -9.54 -26.52
N VAL A 454 -14.90 -9.22 -25.32
CA VAL A 454 -16.27 -9.57 -24.90
C VAL A 454 -17.29 -8.70 -25.63
N ASP A 455 -18.44 -9.31 -25.93
CA ASP A 455 -19.58 -8.58 -26.48
C ASP A 455 -20.17 -7.62 -25.44
N THR A 456 -20.41 -6.39 -25.88
CA THR A 456 -20.97 -5.33 -25.04
C THR A 456 -22.06 -4.59 -25.81
N ALA A 457 -23.09 -4.18 -25.10
CA ALA A 457 -24.24 -3.47 -25.68
C ALA A 457 -24.56 -2.15 -24.99
N ARG A 458 -23.82 -1.83 -23.91
CA ARG A 458 -24.03 -0.67 -23.05
C ARG A 458 -22.71 0.03 -22.77
N MET A 459 -22.83 1.26 -22.27
CA MET A 459 -21.70 2.07 -21.82
C MET A 459 -22.05 2.70 -20.48
N THR A 460 -21.15 2.64 -19.50
CA THR A 460 -21.36 3.35 -18.24
C THR A 460 -21.22 4.86 -18.43
N GLU A 461 -21.90 5.63 -17.58
CA GLU A 461 -21.89 7.09 -17.70
C GLU A 461 -20.59 7.72 -17.20
N LYS A 462 -20.05 7.24 -16.06
CA LYS A 462 -18.93 7.90 -15.38
C LYS A 462 -17.58 7.53 -16.00
N TYR A 463 -17.26 6.26 -16.10
CA TYR A 463 -15.96 5.81 -16.61
C TYR A 463 -15.97 5.40 -18.07
N GLN A 464 -17.12 5.54 -18.76
CA GLN A 464 -17.28 5.19 -20.19
C GLN A 464 -16.81 3.75 -20.46
N VAL A 465 -17.29 2.80 -19.65
CA VAL A 465 -16.92 1.39 -19.75
C VAL A 465 -17.91 0.65 -20.65
N PRO A 466 -17.44 0.01 -21.74
CA PRO A 466 -18.31 -0.89 -22.51
C PRO A 466 -18.66 -2.13 -21.67
N TYR A 467 -19.94 -2.46 -21.57
CA TYR A 467 -20.40 -3.63 -20.82
C TYR A 467 -21.68 -4.23 -21.40
N GLY A 468 -21.96 -5.47 -21.05
CA GLY A 468 -23.19 -6.19 -21.35
C GLY A 468 -23.80 -6.78 -20.08
N VAL A 469 -25.12 -6.96 -20.08
CA VAL A 469 -25.85 -7.64 -19.00
C VAL A 469 -26.85 -8.60 -19.61
N THR A 470 -26.72 -9.86 -19.28
CA THR A 470 -27.61 -10.91 -19.72
C THR A 470 -28.19 -11.62 -18.50
N ARG A 471 -29.52 -11.60 -18.40
CA ARG A 471 -30.21 -12.43 -17.42
C ARG A 471 -30.25 -13.85 -17.97
N VAL A 472 -29.69 -14.80 -17.24
CA VAL A 472 -29.66 -16.18 -17.65
C VAL A 472 -30.69 -16.97 -16.82
N SER A 473 -31.32 -17.95 -17.42
CA SER A 473 -32.27 -18.83 -16.71
C SER A 473 -31.55 -19.84 -15.82
N SER A 474 -30.33 -20.17 -16.18
CA SER A 474 -29.36 -20.95 -15.39
C SER A 474 -27.95 -20.60 -15.91
N LEU A 475 -26.98 -20.66 -15.04
CA LEU A 475 -25.57 -20.67 -15.47
C LEU A 475 -25.28 -22.01 -16.17
N PRO A 476 -24.20 -22.09 -17.02
CA PRO A 476 -23.86 -23.32 -17.72
C PRO A 476 -23.82 -24.52 -16.79
N ASP A 477 -24.35 -25.64 -17.26
CA ASP A 477 -24.31 -26.90 -16.52
C ASP A 477 -22.87 -27.29 -16.19
N VAL A 478 -22.66 -27.81 -14.98
CA VAL A 478 -21.36 -28.30 -14.55
C VAL A 478 -20.92 -29.44 -15.47
N VAL A 479 -19.92 -29.20 -16.31
CA VAL A 479 -19.33 -30.23 -17.14
C VAL A 479 -18.60 -31.22 -16.25
N ALA A 480 -18.77 -32.50 -16.47
CA ALA A 480 -18.04 -33.54 -15.75
C ALA A 480 -16.55 -33.48 -16.10
N ALA A 481 -15.78 -32.59 -15.43
CA ALA A 481 -14.33 -32.61 -15.52
C ALA A 481 -13.80 -33.88 -14.84
N GLN A 482 -12.79 -34.51 -15.43
CA GLN A 482 -12.16 -35.73 -14.87
C GLN A 482 -11.09 -35.41 -13.81
N ASP A 483 -10.82 -34.12 -13.54
CA ASP A 483 -9.78 -33.68 -12.64
C ASP A 483 -10.18 -33.94 -11.17
N GLN A 484 -9.22 -34.41 -10.39
CA GLN A 484 -9.40 -34.64 -8.96
C GLN A 484 -9.03 -33.39 -8.18
N LEU A 485 -10.05 -32.61 -7.83
CA LEU A 485 -9.91 -31.57 -6.82
C LEU A 485 -9.73 -32.21 -5.43
N ALA A 486 -8.91 -31.59 -4.58
CA ALA A 486 -8.66 -32.06 -3.23
C ALA A 486 -8.50 -30.89 -2.26
N LEU A 487 -9.07 -31.03 -1.08
CA LEU A 487 -8.96 -30.03 -0.02
C LEU A 487 -7.55 -30.03 0.62
N PRO A 488 -7.11 -28.88 1.17
CA PRO A 488 -5.80 -28.75 1.79
C PRO A 488 -5.60 -29.71 2.95
N LYS A 489 -4.37 -30.21 3.09
CA LYS A 489 -3.88 -30.98 4.23
C LYS A 489 -3.34 -30.05 5.30
N ALA A 490 -2.95 -30.62 6.47
CA ALA A 490 -2.28 -29.87 7.52
C ALA A 490 -0.97 -29.25 7.00
N ASN A 491 -0.77 -27.97 7.29
CA ASN A 491 0.33 -27.17 6.73
C ASN A 491 1.67 -27.53 7.42
N PRO A 492 2.70 -28.01 6.69
CA PRO A 492 3.97 -28.41 7.28
C PRO A 492 4.82 -27.24 7.79
N PHE A 493 4.50 -26.01 7.36
CA PHE A 493 5.26 -24.80 7.72
C PHE A 493 4.78 -24.16 9.02
N VAL A 494 3.71 -24.62 9.64
CA VAL A 494 3.24 -24.10 10.92
C VAL A 494 4.36 -24.21 11.97
N ALA A 495 4.79 -23.06 12.51
CA ALA A 495 5.82 -23.00 13.53
C ALA A 495 5.32 -23.61 14.83
N LYS A 496 6.20 -24.34 15.52
CA LYS A 496 5.91 -25.04 16.78
C LYS A 496 6.79 -24.56 17.95
N ASN A 497 7.92 -23.95 17.65
CA ASN A 497 8.84 -23.38 18.63
C ASN A 497 8.93 -21.87 18.44
N PHE A 498 8.75 -21.13 19.53
CA PHE A 498 8.80 -19.68 19.58
C PHE A 498 9.82 -19.18 20.60
N ASP A 499 10.76 -20.02 21.02
CA ASP A 499 11.77 -19.67 22.00
C ASP A 499 12.72 -18.61 21.45
N LEU A 500 12.95 -17.56 22.23
CA LEU A 500 13.94 -16.54 21.90
C LEU A 500 15.36 -17.03 22.23
N LYS A 501 16.24 -17.08 21.23
CA LYS A 501 17.66 -17.43 21.41
C LYS A 501 18.43 -16.35 22.17
N PHE A 502 17.96 -15.08 22.06
CA PHE A 502 18.55 -13.91 22.67
C PHE A 502 17.55 -13.18 23.57
N PRO A 503 17.13 -13.75 24.72
CA PRO A 503 16.01 -13.24 25.53
C PRO A 503 16.34 -11.96 26.31
N GLN A 504 17.62 -11.57 26.42
CA GLN A 504 18.03 -10.34 27.12
C GLN A 504 17.88 -9.15 26.18
N ARG A 505 16.88 -8.30 26.43
CA ARG A 505 16.60 -7.13 25.61
C ARG A 505 17.73 -6.11 25.64
N ALA A 506 18.27 -5.75 24.47
CA ALA A 506 19.23 -4.67 24.31
C ALA A 506 18.54 -3.29 24.32
N ALA A 507 19.30 -2.26 24.68
CA ALA A 507 18.84 -0.87 24.65
C ALA A 507 18.76 -0.31 23.21
N GLN A 508 19.55 -0.86 22.29
CA GLN A 508 19.61 -0.50 20.88
C GLN A 508 20.09 -1.68 20.04
N PRO A 509 19.74 -1.74 18.74
CA PRO A 509 20.24 -2.75 17.83
C PRO A 509 21.76 -2.67 17.67
N GLU A 510 22.43 -3.83 17.59
CA GLU A 510 23.84 -3.91 17.20
C GLU A 510 23.98 -3.81 15.66
N VAL A 511 25.19 -3.50 15.18
CA VAL A 511 25.50 -3.53 13.75
C VAL A 511 25.84 -4.94 13.30
N PRO A 512 25.57 -5.32 12.03
CA PRO A 512 25.96 -6.62 11.50
C PRO A 512 27.48 -6.85 11.54
N LYS A 513 27.87 -8.11 11.73
CA LYS A 513 29.28 -8.55 11.71
C LYS A 513 29.50 -9.55 10.57
N ALA A 514 30.60 -9.43 9.83
CA ALA A 514 31.00 -10.45 8.88
C ALA A 514 31.48 -11.70 9.66
N LEU A 515 30.76 -12.81 9.54
CA LEU A 515 31.12 -14.10 10.17
C LEU A 515 32.01 -14.95 9.30
N VAL A 516 31.74 -14.99 7.99
CA VAL A 516 32.50 -15.78 7.01
C VAL A 516 32.81 -14.90 5.82
N THR A 517 34.04 -15.00 5.31
CA THR A 517 34.45 -14.42 4.03
C THR A 517 35.35 -15.44 3.35
N ASN A 518 34.94 -15.92 2.17
CA ASN A 518 35.70 -16.87 1.41
C ASN A 518 35.54 -16.58 -0.13
N PRO A 519 36.20 -17.32 -1.05
CA PRO A 519 36.09 -17.04 -2.47
C PRO A 519 34.68 -17.19 -3.07
N HIS A 520 33.75 -17.85 -2.40
CA HIS A 520 32.43 -18.18 -2.94
C HIS A 520 31.32 -17.36 -2.30
N TYR A 521 31.49 -16.93 -1.03
CA TYR A 521 30.49 -16.13 -0.35
C TYR A 521 31.04 -15.31 0.81
N ARG A 522 30.26 -14.25 1.17
CA ARG A 522 30.38 -13.52 2.42
C ARG A 522 29.08 -13.66 3.21
N LEU A 523 29.20 -13.94 4.51
CA LEU A 523 28.08 -14.00 5.43
C LEU A 523 28.17 -12.87 6.46
N TRP A 524 27.16 -12.00 6.47
CA TRP A 524 26.89 -11.03 7.51
C TRP A 524 25.87 -11.60 8.50
N HIS A 525 26.00 -11.26 9.78
CA HIS A 525 25.10 -11.74 10.81
C HIS A 525 24.73 -10.62 11.78
N TYR A 526 23.43 -10.56 12.10
CA TYR A 526 22.85 -9.71 13.14
C TYR A 526 21.95 -10.56 14.05
N ALA A 527 22.42 -10.86 15.28
CA ALA A 527 21.63 -11.53 16.31
C ALA A 527 20.68 -10.51 16.94
N ASP A 528 19.37 -10.67 16.73
CA ASP A 528 18.41 -9.74 17.31
C ASP A 528 18.13 -10.05 18.78
N ASN A 529 18.39 -9.04 19.61
CA ASN A 529 17.98 -9.00 21.00
C ASN A 529 17.21 -7.73 21.35
N TYR A 530 16.79 -6.97 20.34
CA TYR A 530 16.08 -5.70 20.52
C TYR A 530 14.58 -5.84 20.29
N TYR A 531 14.14 -6.44 19.16
CA TYR A 531 12.73 -6.57 18.81
C TYR A 531 12.01 -7.70 19.54
N GLN A 532 12.75 -8.74 19.99
CA GLN A 532 12.24 -9.85 20.81
C GLN A 532 11.10 -10.61 20.13
N VAL A 533 11.28 -10.93 18.85
CA VAL A 533 10.35 -11.76 18.07
C VAL A 533 11.00 -13.05 17.63
N PRO A 534 10.28 -14.21 17.63
CA PRO A 534 10.81 -15.50 17.17
C PRO A 534 10.85 -15.59 15.64
N LYS A 535 11.42 -14.56 15.02
CA LYS A 535 11.49 -14.42 13.57
C LYS A 535 12.94 -14.23 13.13
N ALA A 536 13.22 -14.65 11.90
CA ALA A 536 14.51 -14.41 11.25
C ALA A 536 14.33 -14.00 9.79
N GLN A 537 15.38 -13.41 9.23
CA GLN A 537 15.45 -13.04 7.83
C GLN A 537 16.80 -13.47 7.26
N LEU A 538 16.78 -13.91 6.01
CA LEU A 538 17.96 -14.22 5.22
C LEU A 538 17.86 -13.50 3.88
N TYR A 539 18.76 -12.55 3.65
CA TYR A 539 18.93 -11.87 2.37
C TYR A 539 20.11 -12.49 1.64
N VAL A 540 19.97 -12.67 0.33
CA VAL A 540 21.03 -13.23 -0.51
C VAL A 540 21.07 -12.48 -1.83
N ALA A 541 22.24 -11.94 -2.23
CA ALA A 541 22.49 -11.50 -3.59
C ALA A 541 23.41 -12.53 -4.27
N ILE A 542 22.92 -13.15 -5.33
CA ILE A 542 23.69 -14.07 -6.19
C ILE A 542 24.25 -13.22 -7.31
N ARG A 543 25.47 -12.70 -7.12
CA ARG A 543 26.12 -11.75 -8.02
C ARG A 543 26.77 -12.46 -9.20
N GLY A 544 26.72 -11.83 -10.37
CA GLY A 544 27.22 -12.39 -11.61
C GLY A 544 26.26 -13.36 -12.29
N ALA A 545 25.01 -13.45 -11.82
CA ALA A 545 23.99 -14.30 -12.39
C ALA A 545 23.02 -13.49 -13.27
N GLY A 546 23.14 -13.57 -14.61
CA GLY A 546 22.21 -12.93 -15.54
C GLY A 546 22.40 -11.41 -15.66
N ASP A 547 23.62 -10.93 -15.72
CA ASP A 547 24.02 -9.53 -15.73
C ASP A 547 24.56 -9.02 -17.08
N GLY A 548 24.41 -9.82 -18.14
CA GLY A 548 25.02 -9.60 -19.47
C GLY A 548 24.27 -8.66 -20.41
N GLY A 549 23.39 -7.79 -19.92
CA GLY A 549 22.69 -6.80 -20.72
C GLY A 549 21.21 -7.10 -20.96
N LEU A 550 20.58 -6.44 -21.96
CA LEU A 550 19.13 -6.48 -22.17
C LEU A 550 18.56 -7.91 -22.33
N ALA A 551 19.18 -8.74 -23.13
CA ALA A 551 18.68 -10.10 -23.38
C ALA A 551 18.75 -10.98 -22.13
N GLU A 552 19.85 -10.91 -21.39
CA GLU A 552 20.00 -11.65 -20.13
C GLU A 552 19.09 -11.09 -19.03
N ALA A 553 18.90 -9.78 -18.97
CA ALA A 553 17.94 -9.17 -18.06
C ALA A 553 16.51 -9.70 -18.30
N ALA A 554 16.09 -9.77 -19.57
CA ALA A 554 14.79 -10.31 -19.96
C ALA A 554 14.66 -11.81 -19.62
N MET A 555 15.72 -12.60 -19.89
CA MET A 555 15.79 -14.03 -19.54
C MET A 555 15.80 -14.24 -18.02
N THR A 556 16.48 -13.38 -17.26
CA THR A 556 16.49 -13.44 -15.79
C THR A 556 15.10 -13.16 -15.21
N ASP A 557 14.37 -12.17 -15.75
CA ASP A 557 12.98 -11.91 -15.34
C ASP A 557 12.06 -13.10 -15.66
N LEU A 558 12.24 -13.75 -16.81
CA LEU A 558 11.50 -14.99 -17.15
C LEU A 558 11.89 -16.16 -16.23
N TYR A 559 13.18 -16.30 -15.90
CA TYR A 559 13.63 -17.29 -14.94
C TYR A 559 13.04 -17.06 -13.53
N VAL A 560 13.00 -15.82 -13.05
CA VAL A 560 12.35 -15.47 -11.78
C VAL A 560 10.90 -15.94 -11.77
N ARG A 561 10.14 -15.63 -12.83
CA ARG A 561 8.74 -16.09 -12.95
C ARG A 561 8.63 -17.62 -12.99
N LEU A 562 9.56 -18.29 -13.65
CA LEU A 562 9.61 -19.74 -13.71
C LEU A 562 9.82 -20.37 -12.33
N VAL A 563 10.73 -19.81 -11.54
CA VAL A 563 10.96 -20.24 -10.14
C VAL A 563 9.74 -19.99 -9.27
N GLU A 564 9.14 -18.80 -9.34
CA GLU A 564 7.93 -18.48 -8.60
C GLU A 564 6.79 -19.45 -8.93
N GLU A 565 6.59 -19.77 -10.19
CA GLU A 565 5.54 -20.71 -10.61
C GLU A 565 5.84 -22.14 -10.16
N THR A 566 7.10 -22.59 -10.29
CA THR A 566 7.55 -23.91 -9.81
C THR A 566 7.31 -24.09 -8.30
N LEU A 567 7.42 -23.01 -7.53
CA LEU A 567 7.30 -23.00 -6.07
C LEU A 567 5.90 -22.58 -5.57
N ASN A 568 4.96 -22.24 -6.46
CA ASN A 568 3.69 -21.62 -6.07
C ASN A 568 2.95 -22.38 -4.96
N GLU A 569 2.77 -23.70 -5.10
CA GLU A 569 2.07 -24.53 -4.12
C GLU A 569 2.73 -24.46 -2.74
N THR A 570 4.04 -24.64 -2.69
CA THR A 570 4.81 -24.66 -1.42
C THR A 570 4.93 -23.27 -0.81
N SER A 571 5.08 -22.25 -1.64
CA SER A 571 5.18 -20.85 -1.19
C SER A 571 3.88 -20.35 -0.58
N TYR A 572 2.75 -20.80 -1.11
CA TYR A 572 1.44 -20.46 -0.57
C TYR A 572 1.25 -21.05 0.84
N GLU A 573 1.55 -22.34 1.03
CA GLU A 573 1.51 -22.98 2.36
C GLU A 573 2.45 -22.27 3.35
N ALA A 574 3.68 -21.93 2.93
CA ALA A 574 4.61 -21.18 3.76
C ALA A 574 4.08 -19.78 4.12
N ALA A 575 3.46 -19.08 3.17
CA ALA A 575 2.88 -17.75 3.39
C ALA A 575 1.73 -17.77 4.39
N LEU A 576 0.85 -18.77 4.33
CA LEU A 576 -0.21 -18.98 5.33
C LEU A 576 0.38 -19.16 6.74
N ALA A 577 1.52 -19.82 6.86
CA ALA A 577 2.23 -20.02 8.12
C ALA A 577 3.13 -18.84 8.56
N GLY A 578 3.03 -17.70 7.91
CA GLY A 578 3.80 -16.48 8.24
C GLY A 578 5.25 -16.49 7.79
N LEU A 579 5.61 -17.41 6.86
CA LEU A 579 6.91 -17.44 6.19
C LEU A 579 6.76 -16.84 4.79
N ARG A 580 7.80 -16.16 4.32
CA ARG A 580 7.83 -15.58 2.98
C ARG A 580 9.19 -15.76 2.33
N TYR A 581 9.19 -15.95 1.03
CA TYR A 581 10.37 -15.78 0.21
C TYR A 581 10.09 -14.80 -0.93
N GLY A 582 11.13 -14.22 -1.47
CA GLY A 582 11.07 -13.43 -2.70
C GLY A 582 12.29 -13.76 -3.56
N VAL A 583 12.06 -13.84 -4.86
CA VAL A 583 13.10 -13.93 -5.87
C VAL A 583 12.96 -12.72 -6.78
N SER A 584 14.06 -12.06 -7.12
CA SER A 584 14.01 -10.87 -7.98
C SER A 584 15.29 -10.75 -8.79
N ARG A 585 15.20 -10.13 -9.96
CA ARG A 585 16.39 -9.65 -10.66
C ARG A 585 16.89 -8.39 -9.93
N GLY A 586 18.17 -8.43 -9.54
CA GLY A 586 18.91 -7.27 -9.06
C GLY A 586 19.69 -6.59 -10.19
N SER A 587 20.35 -5.48 -9.89
CA SER A 587 21.20 -4.77 -10.85
C SER A 587 22.48 -5.55 -11.25
N ASP A 588 22.88 -6.52 -10.45
CA ASP A 588 24.11 -7.31 -10.62
C ASP A 588 23.92 -8.81 -10.40
N GLY A 589 22.69 -9.29 -10.53
CA GLY A 589 22.38 -10.71 -10.39
C GLY A 589 20.97 -11.00 -9.91
N VAL A 590 20.80 -12.13 -9.19
CA VAL A 590 19.53 -12.57 -8.63
C VAL A 590 19.50 -12.34 -7.12
N GLY A 591 18.47 -11.65 -6.64
CA GLY A 591 18.22 -11.42 -5.22
C GLY A 591 17.24 -12.43 -4.63
N LEU A 592 17.53 -12.90 -3.40
CA LEU A 592 16.62 -13.72 -2.60
C LEU A 592 16.37 -13.08 -1.24
N LEU A 593 15.14 -13.20 -0.77
CA LEU A 593 14.75 -12.83 0.58
C LEU A 593 13.95 -13.96 1.20
N PHE A 594 14.31 -14.36 2.40
CA PHE A 594 13.52 -15.28 3.21
C PHE A 594 13.18 -14.59 4.53
N SER A 595 11.96 -14.73 5.01
CA SER A 595 11.54 -14.12 6.28
C SER A 595 10.42 -14.91 6.95
N GLY A 596 10.31 -14.79 8.26
CA GLY A 596 9.24 -15.37 9.05
C GLY A 596 9.74 -16.07 10.31
N PHE A 597 8.94 -16.99 10.86
CA PHE A 597 9.29 -17.72 12.07
C PHE A 597 10.56 -18.56 11.88
N ASP A 598 11.54 -18.37 12.75
CA ASP A 598 12.87 -18.97 12.64
C ASP A 598 12.85 -20.51 12.75
N ASP A 599 11.86 -21.10 13.45
CA ASP A 599 11.65 -22.55 13.55
C ASP A 599 11.52 -23.25 12.18
N ARG A 600 10.87 -22.59 11.20
CA ARG A 600 10.59 -23.17 9.88
C ARG A 600 11.36 -22.53 8.72
N LEU A 601 12.11 -21.47 9.00
CA LEU A 601 12.90 -20.77 7.98
C LEU A 601 13.90 -21.67 7.26
N PRO A 602 14.66 -22.59 7.93
CA PRO A 602 15.57 -23.49 7.25
C PRO A 602 14.88 -24.42 6.26
N LEU A 603 13.68 -24.91 6.58
CA LEU A 603 12.88 -25.73 5.65
C LEU A 603 12.51 -24.94 4.40
N LEU A 604 12.08 -23.69 4.55
CA LEU A 604 11.75 -22.82 3.41
C LEU A 604 12.97 -22.57 2.53
N VAL A 605 14.13 -22.29 3.11
CA VAL A 605 15.40 -22.09 2.38
C VAL A 605 15.76 -23.32 1.55
N ASP A 606 15.60 -24.51 2.12
CA ASP A 606 15.89 -25.77 1.43
C ASP A 606 14.99 -25.98 0.21
N VAL A 607 13.68 -25.79 0.40
CA VAL A 607 12.67 -25.97 -0.66
C VAL A 607 12.87 -24.95 -1.80
N VAL A 608 13.08 -23.69 -1.46
CA VAL A 608 13.31 -22.64 -2.46
C VAL A 608 14.62 -22.87 -3.20
N THR A 609 15.69 -23.29 -2.51
CA THR A 609 16.97 -23.64 -3.16
C THR A 609 16.80 -24.78 -4.16
N GLU A 610 15.98 -25.78 -3.86
CA GLU A 610 15.68 -26.87 -4.81
C GLU A 610 14.96 -26.34 -6.05
N GLY A 611 13.95 -25.46 -5.88
CA GLY A 611 13.21 -24.83 -6.98
C GLY A 611 14.08 -23.93 -7.86
N LEU A 612 15.03 -23.19 -7.26
CA LEU A 612 16.02 -22.41 -7.99
C LEU A 612 16.89 -23.29 -8.91
N LEU A 613 17.33 -24.43 -8.41
CA LEU A 613 18.25 -25.29 -9.14
C LEU A 613 17.55 -26.21 -10.16
N LYS A 614 16.28 -26.49 -9.96
CA LYS A 614 15.49 -27.42 -10.79
C LYS A 614 14.11 -26.83 -11.09
N PRO A 615 14.03 -25.65 -11.72
CA PRO A 615 12.75 -25.11 -12.12
C PRO A 615 12.12 -25.97 -13.21
N ASP A 616 10.80 -25.98 -13.33
CA ASP A 616 10.11 -26.65 -14.43
C ASP A 616 10.35 -25.90 -15.75
N THR A 617 11.16 -26.47 -16.63
CA THR A 617 11.52 -25.89 -17.94
C THR A 617 10.73 -26.51 -19.11
N SER A 618 9.51 -26.99 -18.85
CA SER A 618 8.60 -27.45 -19.91
C SER A 618 8.30 -26.32 -20.91
N ALA A 619 8.18 -26.70 -22.19
CA ALA A 619 8.01 -25.75 -23.27
C ALA A 619 6.69 -24.93 -23.08
N GLU A 620 5.65 -25.62 -22.65
CA GLU A 620 4.33 -25.03 -22.40
C GLU A 620 4.38 -23.98 -21.29
N LEU A 621 5.08 -24.26 -20.19
CA LEU A 621 5.23 -23.34 -19.06
C LEU A 621 6.07 -22.12 -19.44
N ILE A 622 7.22 -22.34 -20.09
CA ILE A 622 8.08 -21.25 -20.58
C ILE A 622 7.27 -20.31 -21.48
N GLU A 623 6.52 -20.86 -22.45
CA GLU A 623 5.75 -20.02 -23.38
C GLU A 623 4.61 -19.27 -22.68
N ARG A 624 3.91 -19.90 -21.77
CA ARG A 624 2.83 -19.23 -20.98
C ARG A 624 3.39 -18.06 -20.18
N LEU A 625 4.48 -18.27 -19.43
CA LEU A 625 5.10 -17.23 -18.60
C LEU A 625 5.74 -16.12 -19.44
N ARG A 626 6.31 -16.47 -20.60
CA ARG A 626 6.83 -15.51 -21.58
C ARG A 626 5.72 -14.55 -22.03
N GLN A 627 4.56 -15.06 -22.42
CA GLN A 627 3.42 -14.25 -22.86
C GLN A 627 2.84 -13.43 -21.71
N GLU A 628 2.78 -13.97 -20.51
CA GLU A 628 2.36 -13.25 -19.30
C GLU A 628 3.26 -12.04 -19.03
N LEU A 629 4.60 -12.21 -19.08
CA LEU A 629 5.58 -11.14 -18.85
C LEU A 629 5.46 -10.04 -19.92
N ILE A 630 5.43 -10.42 -21.20
CA ILE A 630 5.28 -9.49 -22.32
C ILE A 630 4.01 -8.64 -22.14
N ARG A 631 2.89 -9.29 -21.85
CA ARG A 631 1.63 -8.62 -21.60
C ARG A 631 1.69 -7.65 -20.40
N ARG A 632 2.33 -8.10 -19.30
CA ARG A 632 2.51 -7.25 -18.10
C ARG A 632 3.35 -6.00 -18.40
N TRP A 633 4.45 -6.15 -19.10
CA TRP A 633 5.31 -5.04 -19.49
C TRP A 633 4.61 -4.07 -20.44
N ARG A 634 3.89 -4.55 -21.43
CA ARG A 634 3.11 -3.70 -22.33
C ARG A 634 1.97 -2.98 -21.61
N ASN A 635 1.33 -3.63 -20.66
CA ASN A 635 0.30 -2.98 -19.82
C ASN A 635 0.87 -1.82 -19.00
N SER A 636 2.16 -1.79 -18.67
CA SER A 636 2.77 -0.68 -17.93
C SER A 636 2.77 0.64 -18.72
N ALA A 637 2.70 0.59 -20.05
CA ALA A 637 2.53 1.77 -20.89
C ALA A 637 1.13 2.41 -20.77
N LYS A 638 0.16 1.72 -20.17
CA LYS A 638 -1.20 2.23 -19.87
C LYS A 638 -1.33 2.82 -18.46
N ASP A 639 -0.24 2.85 -17.70
CA ASP A 639 -0.22 3.53 -16.40
C ASP A 639 -0.38 5.04 -16.56
N THR A 640 -0.82 5.71 -15.49
CA THR A 640 -0.96 7.17 -15.48
C THR A 640 0.36 7.88 -15.76
N PRO A 641 0.34 9.09 -16.36
CA PRO A 641 1.56 9.81 -16.73
C PRO A 641 2.56 9.95 -15.58
N TYR A 642 2.13 10.30 -14.38
CA TYR A 642 3.03 10.49 -13.26
C TYR A 642 3.81 9.20 -12.88
N LEU A 643 3.17 8.02 -12.99
CA LEU A 643 3.85 6.75 -12.70
C LEU A 643 4.90 6.41 -13.75
N GLN A 644 4.61 6.67 -15.03
CA GLN A 644 5.55 6.45 -16.11
C GLN A 644 6.75 7.41 -15.98
N LEU A 645 6.48 8.70 -15.74
CA LEU A 645 7.51 9.72 -15.55
C LEU A 645 8.42 9.43 -14.34
N MET A 646 7.87 8.93 -13.24
CA MET A 646 8.67 8.59 -12.05
C MET A 646 9.62 7.40 -12.23
N ARG A 647 9.29 6.46 -13.12
CA ARG A 647 10.14 5.29 -13.39
C ARG A 647 11.24 5.57 -14.40
N GLU A 648 10.99 6.49 -15.32
CA GLU A 648 11.89 6.73 -16.47
C GLU A 648 13.31 7.18 -16.08
N PRO A 649 13.55 8.00 -15.04
CA PRO A 649 14.93 8.33 -14.62
C PRO A 649 15.77 7.09 -14.33
N SER A 650 15.21 6.05 -13.71
CA SER A 650 15.93 4.79 -13.47
C SER A 650 16.30 4.08 -14.77
N TYR A 651 15.37 3.98 -15.72
CA TYR A 651 15.65 3.33 -17.02
C TYR A 651 16.67 4.08 -17.86
N LEU A 652 16.75 5.39 -17.73
CA LEU A 652 17.69 6.21 -18.50
C LEU A 652 19.08 6.28 -17.88
N LEU A 653 19.14 6.31 -16.56
CA LEU A 653 20.34 6.68 -15.82
C LEU A 653 21.05 5.50 -15.14
N ASP A 654 20.33 4.48 -14.70
CA ASP A 654 20.95 3.25 -14.20
C ASP A 654 21.45 2.41 -15.39
N VAL A 655 22.72 2.03 -15.37
CA VAL A 655 23.36 1.29 -16.48
C VAL A 655 22.80 -0.13 -16.66
N ASN A 656 22.15 -0.66 -15.62
CA ASN A 656 21.60 -2.03 -15.58
C ASN A 656 20.06 -2.07 -15.58
N ALA A 657 19.39 -0.93 -15.76
CA ALA A 657 17.93 -0.84 -15.86
C ALA A 657 17.48 -0.76 -17.32
N TRP A 658 16.35 -1.38 -17.62
CA TRP A 658 15.80 -1.49 -18.97
C TRP A 658 14.34 -1.15 -19.00
N GLN A 659 13.91 -0.41 -20.03
CA GLN A 659 12.52 -0.09 -20.26
C GLN A 659 11.69 -1.36 -20.51
N PRO A 660 10.46 -1.46 -19.97
CA PRO A 660 9.62 -2.64 -20.11
C PRO A 660 9.37 -3.06 -21.56
N GLU A 661 9.19 -2.11 -22.48
CA GLU A 661 8.96 -2.42 -23.89
C GLU A 661 10.20 -3.10 -24.52
N ARG A 662 11.40 -2.65 -24.20
CA ARG A 662 12.63 -3.28 -24.68
C ARG A 662 12.82 -4.70 -24.12
N LEU A 663 12.42 -4.91 -22.85
CA LEU A 663 12.42 -6.26 -22.26
C LEU A 663 11.39 -7.16 -22.96
N ALA A 664 10.22 -6.62 -23.31
CA ALA A 664 9.19 -7.35 -24.05
C ALA A 664 9.69 -7.75 -25.45
N GLU A 665 10.29 -6.81 -26.19
CA GLU A 665 10.88 -7.09 -27.51
C GLU A 665 11.99 -8.16 -27.44
N ALA A 666 12.83 -8.11 -26.40
CA ALA A 666 13.88 -9.11 -26.19
C ALA A 666 13.30 -10.51 -25.93
N LEU A 667 12.21 -10.61 -25.15
CA LEU A 667 11.53 -11.90 -24.93
C LEU A 667 10.79 -12.39 -26.16
N GLU A 668 10.22 -11.52 -26.99
CA GLU A 668 9.57 -11.92 -28.24
C GLU A 668 10.53 -12.58 -29.21
N ALA A 669 11.77 -12.10 -29.23
CA ALA A 669 12.83 -12.66 -30.07
C ALA A 669 13.53 -13.88 -29.47
N LEU A 670 13.16 -14.31 -28.25
CA LEU A 670 13.88 -15.36 -27.52
C LEU A 670 13.62 -16.75 -28.09
N ASP A 671 14.70 -17.49 -28.40
CA ASP A 671 14.66 -18.91 -28.65
C ASP A 671 14.56 -19.70 -27.34
N PRO A 672 13.56 -20.57 -27.16
CA PRO A 672 13.41 -21.38 -25.95
C PRO A 672 14.62 -22.26 -25.60
N GLU A 673 15.40 -22.73 -26.56
CA GLU A 673 16.59 -23.51 -26.27
C GLU A 673 17.70 -22.64 -25.68
N VAL A 674 17.90 -21.44 -26.23
CA VAL A 674 18.82 -20.44 -25.64
C VAL A 674 18.46 -20.13 -24.20
N PHE A 675 17.16 -20.03 -23.90
CA PHE A 675 16.71 -19.84 -22.52
C PHE A 675 17.05 -21.02 -21.62
N ARG A 676 16.85 -22.27 -22.08
CA ARG A 676 17.23 -23.47 -21.30
C ARG A 676 18.71 -23.53 -21.02
N GLU A 677 19.54 -23.22 -22.03
CA GLU A 677 21.00 -23.13 -21.86
C GLU A 677 21.39 -22.03 -20.86
N PHE A 678 20.72 -20.87 -20.92
CA PHE A 678 20.90 -19.78 -19.97
C PHE A 678 20.60 -20.25 -18.55
N VAL A 679 19.43 -20.86 -18.31
CA VAL A 679 19.01 -21.36 -16.97
C VAL A 679 20.04 -22.40 -16.46
N ALA A 680 20.51 -23.30 -17.30
CA ALA A 680 21.48 -24.31 -16.91
C ALA A 680 22.87 -23.74 -16.55
N GLY A 681 23.19 -22.55 -17.04
CA GLY A 681 24.47 -21.86 -16.81
C GLY A 681 24.43 -20.72 -15.81
N LEU A 682 23.23 -20.30 -15.37
CA LEU A 682 22.97 -19.04 -14.70
C LEU A 682 23.84 -18.75 -13.45
N TYR A 683 24.15 -19.77 -12.69
CA TYR A 683 24.91 -19.64 -11.44
C TYR A 683 26.39 -20.02 -11.55
N ARG A 684 26.89 -20.22 -12.78
CA ARG A 684 28.30 -20.56 -12.99
C ARG A 684 29.18 -19.36 -12.69
N GLY A 685 30.10 -19.51 -11.74
CA GLY A 685 31.00 -18.43 -11.33
C GLY A 685 30.36 -17.34 -10.47
N ALA A 686 29.18 -17.58 -9.99
CA ALA A 686 28.48 -16.63 -9.10
C ALA A 686 29.19 -16.47 -7.74
N TYR A 687 28.94 -15.35 -7.08
CA TYR A 687 29.35 -15.04 -5.72
C TYR A 687 28.14 -14.70 -4.87
N LEU A 688 28.07 -15.21 -3.62
CA LEU A 688 26.94 -14.90 -2.75
C LEU A 688 27.31 -13.83 -1.71
N GLU A 689 26.55 -12.76 -1.65
CA GLU A 689 26.51 -11.86 -0.51
C GLU A 689 25.28 -12.25 0.34
N ILE A 690 25.49 -12.67 1.59
CA ILE A 690 24.45 -13.24 2.44
C ILE A 690 24.34 -12.42 3.71
N PHE A 691 23.13 -12.10 4.15
CA PHE A 691 22.86 -11.45 5.43
C PHE A 691 21.78 -12.22 6.19
N ALA A 692 22.16 -12.80 7.34
CA ALA A 692 21.27 -13.48 8.28
C ALA A 692 21.00 -12.60 9.48
N SER A 693 19.73 -12.38 9.82
CA SER A 693 19.33 -11.50 10.92
C SER A 693 18.14 -12.04 11.70
N GLY A 694 18.03 -11.66 12.97
CA GLY A 694 16.90 -11.99 13.82
C GLY A 694 17.20 -13.03 14.88
N ASN A 695 16.19 -13.87 15.19
CA ASN A 695 16.30 -14.94 16.18
C ASN A 695 17.07 -16.16 15.63
N ILE A 696 18.24 -15.92 15.07
CA ILE A 696 19.11 -16.93 14.46
C ILE A 696 20.53 -16.80 15.02
N ASP A 697 21.11 -17.89 15.52
CA ASP A 697 22.49 -17.87 15.99
C ASP A 697 23.49 -17.98 14.83
N GLY A 698 24.74 -17.57 15.11
CA GLY A 698 25.78 -17.53 14.07
C GLY A 698 26.17 -18.92 13.53
N GLN A 699 25.98 -19.98 14.28
CA GLN A 699 26.28 -21.35 13.82
C GLN A 699 25.24 -21.79 12.78
N LEU A 700 23.94 -21.67 13.08
CA LEU A 700 22.87 -21.99 12.14
C LEU A 700 22.93 -21.11 10.89
N ALA A 701 23.24 -19.81 11.06
CA ALA A 701 23.44 -18.92 9.92
C ALA A 701 24.58 -19.39 9.00
N ALA A 702 25.71 -19.82 9.57
CA ALA A 702 26.84 -20.33 8.81
C ALA A 702 26.52 -21.66 8.13
N GLU A 703 25.82 -22.57 8.81
CA GLU A 703 25.37 -23.85 8.22
C GLU A 703 24.44 -23.64 7.02
N MET A 704 23.49 -22.70 7.14
CA MET A 704 22.57 -22.34 6.04
C MET A 704 23.32 -21.70 4.87
N ALA A 705 24.24 -20.78 5.12
CA ALA A 705 25.04 -20.11 4.10
C ALA A 705 25.95 -21.09 3.35
N GLU A 706 26.64 -21.99 4.05
CA GLU A 706 27.48 -23.04 3.45
C GLU A 706 26.65 -23.98 2.59
N LYS A 707 25.51 -24.43 3.10
CA LYS A 707 24.61 -25.32 2.38
C LYS A 707 24.07 -24.67 1.09
N LEU A 708 23.68 -23.38 1.16
CA LEU A 708 23.21 -22.63 0.00
C LEU A 708 24.35 -22.44 -1.00
N SER A 709 25.52 -21.98 -0.56
CA SER A 709 26.69 -21.74 -1.41
C SER A 709 27.14 -23.01 -2.12
N SER A 710 27.30 -24.12 -1.41
CA SER A 710 27.74 -25.39 -1.98
C SER A 710 26.78 -26.00 -3.02
N ARG A 711 25.50 -25.62 -2.99
CA ARG A 711 24.48 -26.04 -3.96
C ARG A 711 24.38 -25.09 -5.15
N VAL A 712 24.48 -23.79 -4.93
CA VAL A 712 24.25 -22.76 -5.95
C VAL A 712 25.52 -22.41 -6.72
N VAL A 713 26.65 -22.22 -6.04
CA VAL A 713 27.89 -21.77 -6.68
C VAL A 713 28.59 -22.92 -7.35
N SER A 714 28.93 -22.78 -8.63
CA SER A 714 29.71 -23.74 -9.40
C SER A 714 30.89 -23.05 -10.11
N GLY A 715 32.09 -23.61 -9.97
CA GLY A 715 33.32 -23.05 -10.50
C GLY A 715 33.88 -21.88 -9.68
N ASP A 716 34.95 -21.25 -10.19
CA ASP A 716 35.57 -20.09 -9.55
C ASP A 716 34.71 -18.85 -9.79
N SER A 717 34.48 -18.07 -8.73
CA SER A 717 33.70 -16.83 -8.82
C SER A 717 34.37 -15.82 -9.75
N GLN A 718 33.56 -15.27 -10.65
CA GLN A 718 34.01 -14.25 -11.60
C GLN A 718 33.82 -12.86 -11.01
N PRO A 719 34.57 -11.85 -11.46
CA PRO A 719 34.27 -10.47 -11.14
C PRO A 719 32.83 -10.15 -11.61
N TRP A 720 32.04 -9.55 -10.71
CA TRP A 720 30.70 -9.07 -11.06
C TRP A 720 30.72 -7.63 -11.56
N PRO A 721 29.70 -7.17 -12.32
CA PRO A 721 29.67 -5.83 -12.88
C PRO A 721 29.75 -4.74 -11.81
N GLU A 722 30.37 -3.65 -12.19
CA GLU A 722 30.35 -2.44 -11.40
C GLU A 722 28.97 -1.78 -11.52
N ARG A 723 28.45 -1.25 -10.42
CA ARG A 723 27.28 -0.39 -10.42
C ARG A 723 27.65 1.00 -10.92
N GLY A 724 26.78 1.62 -11.70
CA GLY A 724 27.04 2.93 -12.24
C GLY A 724 25.78 3.69 -12.61
N ILE A 725 25.86 5.01 -12.45
CA ILE A 725 24.78 5.92 -12.82
C ILE A 725 25.28 6.84 -13.95
N THR A 726 24.51 6.92 -15.03
CA THR A 726 24.78 7.89 -16.10
C THR A 726 24.59 9.29 -15.56
N ARG A 727 25.61 10.17 -15.77
CA ARG A 727 25.51 11.56 -15.38
C ARG A 727 24.67 12.36 -16.37
N VAL A 728 23.80 13.17 -15.83
CA VAL A 728 23.16 14.26 -16.56
C VAL A 728 24.22 15.35 -16.79
N LEU A 729 24.27 15.96 -17.98
CA LEU A 729 25.27 16.99 -18.30
C LEU A 729 24.97 18.27 -17.52
N PRO A 730 25.99 18.88 -16.85
CA PRO A 730 25.78 20.09 -16.07
C PRO A 730 25.43 21.28 -16.98
N GLY A 731 24.48 22.11 -16.55
CA GLY A 731 24.07 23.32 -17.24
C GLY A 731 23.29 23.11 -18.54
N ALA A 732 23.06 21.88 -18.96
CA ALA A 732 22.24 21.57 -20.12
C ALA A 732 20.80 21.26 -19.67
N LYS A 733 19.81 21.90 -20.28
CA LYS A 733 18.41 21.51 -20.17
C LYS A 733 18.18 20.28 -21.06
N MET A 734 18.45 19.08 -20.54
CA MET A 734 18.16 17.85 -21.26
C MET A 734 16.65 17.58 -21.21
N GLN A 735 16.04 17.33 -22.37
CA GLN A 735 14.61 16.99 -22.47
C GLN A 735 14.44 15.63 -23.13
N VAL A 736 13.62 14.79 -22.50
CA VAL A 736 13.24 13.48 -23.02
C VAL A 736 11.71 13.43 -23.12
N PRO A 737 11.15 13.66 -24.31
CA PRO A 737 9.73 13.50 -24.53
C PRO A 737 9.36 12.01 -24.50
N MET A 738 8.27 11.68 -23.80
CA MET A 738 7.71 10.34 -23.71
C MET A 738 6.38 10.25 -24.43
N ALA A 739 6.19 9.19 -25.20
CA ALA A 739 4.90 8.88 -25.83
C ALA A 739 3.97 8.24 -24.81
N ILE A 740 3.19 9.05 -24.08
CA ILE A 740 2.24 8.59 -23.07
C ILE A 740 0.81 8.72 -23.63
N ASP A 741 0.11 7.59 -23.78
CA ASP A 741 -1.30 7.57 -24.21
C ASP A 741 -2.23 7.93 -23.03
N HIS A 742 -2.31 9.22 -22.71
CA HIS A 742 -3.21 9.76 -21.71
C HIS A 742 -3.67 11.17 -22.10
N LYS A 743 -4.86 11.57 -21.62
CA LYS A 743 -5.39 12.92 -21.89
C LYS A 743 -4.72 14.01 -21.08
N ASP A 744 -4.23 13.66 -19.87
CA ASP A 744 -3.52 14.60 -19.02
C ASP A 744 -2.10 14.79 -19.53
N ALA A 745 -1.61 16.01 -19.44
CA ALA A 745 -0.18 16.29 -19.59
C ALA A 745 0.59 15.95 -18.33
N GLY A 746 1.83 15.51 -18.46
CA GLY A 746 2.71 15.22 -17.31
C GLY A 746 4.10 15.78 -17.55
N ILE A 747 4.78 16.24 -16.51
CA ILE A 747 6.15 16.72 -16.52
C ILE A 747 6.86 16.32 -15.24
N LEU A 748 8.08 15.83 -15.35
CA LEU A 748 8.99 15.60 -14.25
C LEU A 748 10.30 16.34 -14.54
N ARG A 749 10.65 17.33 -13.73
CA ARG A 749 11.98 17.93 -13.75
C ARG A 749 12.82 17.30 -12.66
N TYR A 750 13.72 16.43 -13.09
CA TYR A 750 14.62 15.68 -12.24
C TYR A 750 15.94 16.42 -12.05
N TYR A 751 16.45 16.45 -10.82
CA TYR A 751 17.75 16.99 -10.43
C TYR A 751 18.61 15.89 -9.85
N GLN A 752 19.82 15.70 -10.37
CA GLN A 752 20.78 14.66 -9.98
C GLN A 752 21.89 15.22 -9.10
N GLY A 753 22.26 14.52 -8.05
CA GLY A 753 23.45 14.79 -7.26
C GLY A 753 24.74 14.51 -8.04
N ARG A 754 25.79 15.22 -7.70
CA ARG A 754 27.11 15.12 -8.37
C ARG A 754 27.84 13.82 -8.03
N ASN A 755 27.60 13.28 -6.86
CA ASN A 755 28.23 12.08 -6.33
C ASN A 755 27.39 11.50 -5.18
N ASP A 756 27.88 10.43 -4.58
CA ASP A 756 27.22 9.73 -3.47
C ASP A 756 27.71 10.17 -2.08
N SER A 757 28.32 11.35 -1.94
CA SER A 757 28.81 11.80 -0.65
C SER A 757 27.70 12.12 0.35
N VAL A 758 28.06 12.09 1.62
CA VAL A 758 27.16 12.44 2.75
C VAL A 758 26.69 13.89 2.63
N GLU A 759 27.60 14.80 2.26
CA GLU A 759 27.31 16.22 2.11
C GLU A 759 26.33 16.48 0.95
N GLU A 760 26.51 15.77 -0.16
CA GLU A 760 25.59 15.90 -1.30
C GLU A 760 24.19 15.36 -0.93
N THR A 761 24.12 14.24 -0.22
CA THR A 761 22.86 13.71 0.32
C THR A 761 22.17 14.73 1.23
N ALA A 762 22.91 15.36 2.15
CA ALA A 762 22.38 16.36 3.07
C ALA A 762 21.84 17.60 2.32
N ARG A 763 22.53 18.06 1.27
CA ARG A 763 22.10 19.18 0.39
C ARG A 763 20.76 18.89 -0.27
N PHE A 764 20.61 17.72 -0.87
CA PHE A 764 19.39 17.32 -1.58
C PHE A 764 18.20 17.14 -0.64
N LEU A 765 18.42 16.57 0.54
CA LEU A 765 17.39 16.47 1.58
C LEU A 765 16.89 17.83 2.02
N PHE A 766 17.80 18.79 2.21
CA PHE A 766 17.44 20.15 2.64
C PHE A 766 16.64 20.89 1.55
N LEU A 767 17.11 20.86 0.30
CA LEU A 767 16.40 21.49 -0.81
C LEU A 767 14.99 20.91 -0.99
N ARG A 768 14.86 19.59 -0.98
CA ARG A 768 13.54 18.96 -1.11
C ARG A 768 12.61 19.37 0.02
N GLN A 769 13.09 19.43 1.25
CA GLN A 769 12.30 19.88 2.40
C GLN A 769 11.82 21.34 2.25
N LEU A 770 12.65 22.22 1.75
CA LEU A 770 12.27 23.61 1.51
C LEU A 770 11.21 23.77 0.41
N ILE A 771 11.36 23.02 -0.67
CA ILE A 771 10.56 23.15 -1.88
C ILE A 771 9.20 22.47 -1.76
N LYS A 772 9.11 21.36 -1.02
CA LYS A 772 7.96 20.45 -1.02
C LYS A 772 6.60 21.14 -0.79
N ALA A 773 6.45 21.88 0.28
CA ALA A 773 5.18 22.53 0.62
C ALA A 773 4.90 23.77 -0.27
N PRO A 774 5.84 24.69 -0.52
CA PRO A 774 5.63 25.81 -1.42
C PRO A 774 5.31 25.41 -2.86
N PHE A 775 5.95 24.39 -3.41
CA PHE A 775 5.69 23.90 -4.76
C PHE A 775 4.27 23.35 -4.89
N PHE A 776 3.85 22.55 -3.89
CA PHE A 776 2.49 22.04 -3.84
C PHE A 776 1.47 23.19 -3.71
N HIS A 777 1.69 24.12 -2.80
CA HIS A 777 0.80 25.26 -2.59
C HIS A 777 0.65 26.11 -3.84
N ASP A 778 1.74 26.50 -4.49
CA ASP A 778 1.69 27.35 -5.67
C ASP A 778 0.99 26.65 -6.85
N LEU A 779 1.49 25.48 -7.27
CA LEU A 779 1.02 24.86 -8.52
C LEU A 779 -0.32 24.12 -8.35
N ARG A 780 -0.57 23.49 -7.18
CA ARG A 780 -1.84 22.79 -6.95
C ARG A 780 -2.91 23.71 -6.38
N THR A 781 -2.60 24.46 -5.32
CA THR A 781 -3.60 25.23 -4.58
C THR A 781 -3.91 26.57 -5.26
N GLN A 782 -2.89 27.35 -5.63
CA GLN A 782 -3.08 28.67 -6.22
C GLN A 782 -3.41 28.58 -7.73
N GLN A 783 -2.58 27.86 -8.49
CA GLN A 783 -2.71 27.78 -9.95
C GLN A 783 -3.70 26.67 -10.40
N GLN A 784 -4.08 25.74 -9.54
CA GLN A 784 -4.99 24.63 -9.82
C GLN A 784 -4.59 23.80 -11.05
N LEU A 785 -3.30 23.56 -11.24
CA LEU A 785 -2.79 22.89 -12.43
C LEU A 785 -3.12 21.41 -12.48
N GLY A 786 -3.31 20.74 -11.33
CA GLY A 786 -3.66 19.32 -11.30
C GLY A 786 -3.67 18.71 -9.92
N TYR A 787 -4.14 17.47 -9.84
CA TYR A 787 -4.18 16.69 -8.60
C TYR A 787 -2.80 16.22 -8.15
N VAL A 788 -1.96 15.79 -9.11
CA VAL A 788 -0.59 15.33 -8.81
C VAL A 788 0.39 16.48 -8.99
N VAL A 789 0.81 17.07 -7.89
CA VAL A 789 1.89 18.08 -7.80
C VAL A 789 2.74 17.70 -6.60
N ALA A 790 4.03 17.42 -6.81
CA ALA A 790 4.89 16.97 -5.71
C ALA A 790 6.38 17.22 -5.99
N ALA A 791 7.16 17.48 -4.93
CA ALA A 791 8.61 17.31 -4.93
C ALA A 791 8.93 15.89 -4.43
N VAL A 792 9.29 14.98 -5.35
CA VAL A 792 9.48 13.56 -5.10
C VAL A 792 10.94 13.18 -4.90
N ASP A 793 11.21 12.17 -4.06
CA ASP A 793 12.53 11.57 -3.94
C ASP A 793 12.83 10.73 -5.19
N GLN A 794 14.00 10.91 -5.79
CA GLN A 794 14.43 10.24 -7.01
C GLN A 794 15.93 9.90 -6.95
N GLY A 795 16.43 9.52 -5.77
CA GLY A 795 17.78 9.01 -5.64
C GLY A 795 17.96 7.71 -6.43
N LEU A 796 19.12 7.54 -7.05
CA LEU A 796 19.51 6.33 -7.79
C LEU A 796 20.73 5.72 -7.12
N ASP A 797 20.61 4.48 -6.68
CA ASP A 797 21.60 3.84 -5.80
C ASP A 797 21.93 4.74 -4.59
N ARG A 798 23.18 5.22 -4.49
CA ARG A 798 23.60 6.14 -3.45
C ARG A 798 23.67 7.61 -3.89
N VAL A 799 23.49 7.88 -5.19
CA VAL A 799 23.48 9.25 -5.72
C VAL A 799 22.13 9.90 -5.41
N PRO A 800 22.10 10.99 -4.62
CA PRO A 800 20.85 11.64 -4.29
C PRO A 800 20.22 12.31 -5.51
N GLY A 801 18.90 12.43 -5.51
CA GLY A 801 18.13 13.12 -6.55
C GLY A 801 16.75 13.46 -6.07
N PHE A 802 16.12 14.43 -6.68
CA PHE A 802 14.69 14.71 -6.49
C PHE A 802 14.07 15.22 -7.79
N GLY A 803 12.74 15.11 -7.87
CA GLY A 803 11.98 15.56 -9.02
C GLY A 803 10.86 16.51 -8.66
N LEU A 804 10.63 17.53 -9.48
CA LEU A 804 9.42 18.36 -9.47
C LEU A 804 8.43 17.76 -10.48
N LEU A 805 7.38 17.15 -9.95
CA LEU A 805 6.39 16.37 -10.71
C LEU A 805 5.06 17.10 -10.78
N VAL A 806 4.49 17.22 -11.99
CA VAL A 806 3.13 17.72 -12.20
C VAL A 806 2.42 16.84 -13.23
N GLN A 807 1.17 16.41 -12.92
CA GLN A 807 0.24 15.86 -13.90
C GLN A 807 -1.01 16.75 -13.93
N SER A 808 -1.39 17.19 -15.10
CA SER A 808 -2.46 18.19 -15.31
C SER A 808 -3.49 17.75 -16.33
N PRO A 809 -4.79 17.80 -15.99
CA PRO A 809 -5.88 17.68 -16.94
C PRO A 809 -6.26 19.00 -17.62
N VAL A 810 -5.66 20.13 -17.19
CA VAL A 810 -6.08 21.50 -17.59
C VAL A 810 -4.97 22.29 -18.28
N ALA A 811 -3.70 21.93 -18.12
CA ALA A 811 -2.55 22.60 -18.72
C ALA A 811 -1.76 21.63 -19.58
N ASP A 812 -1.21 22.10 -20.69
CA ASP A 812 -0.29 21.35 -21.54
C ASP A 812 1.15 21.41 -21.02
N VAL A 813 2.04 20.60 -21.60
CA VAL A 813 3.44 20.51 -21.15
C VAL A 813 4.17 21.87 -21.24
N PRO A 814 4.04 22.69 -22.30
CA PRO A 814 4.65 24.02 -22.32
C PRO A 814 4.19 24.93 -21.20
N ALA A 815 2.91 24.91 -20.85
CA ALA A 815 2.38 25.70 -19.73
C ALA A 815 2.89 25.21 -18.38
N LEU A 816 3.00 23.89 -18.19
CA LEU A 816 3.60 23.29 -16.99
C LEU A 816 5.09 23.61 -16.87
N GLU A 817 5.84 23.61 -17.96
CA GLU A 817 7.24 23.98 -18.00
C GLU A 817 7.43 25.42 -17.53
N VAL A 818 6.63 26.36 -18.07
CA VAL A 818 6.64 27.78 -17.66
C VAL A 818 6.30 27.94 -16.18
N ALA A 819 5.32 27.17 -15.66
CA ALA A 819 4.91 27.23 -14.26
C ALA A 819 6.05 26.77 -13.33
N ILE A 820 6.73 25.67 -13.68
CA ILE A 820 7.87 25.16 -12.89
C ILE A 820 9.08 26.13 -12.97
N ASP A 821 9.38 26.67 -14.16
CA ASP A 821 10.46 27.64 -14.32
C ASP A 821 10.20 28.89 -13.49
N LYS A 822 8.98 29.44 -13.57
CA LYS A 822 8.57 30.60 -12.79
C LYS A 822 8.66 30.34 -11.28
N PHE A 823 8.12 29.21 -10.82
CA PHE A 823 8.24 28.82 -9.41
C PHE A 823 9.71 28.77 -8.97
N THR A 824 10.57 28.10 -9.73
CA THR A 824 11.98 27.94 -9.41
C THR A 824 12.69 29.31 -9.34
N GLU A 825 12.33 30.23 -10.21
CA GLU A 825 12.89 31.57 -10.25
C GLU A 825 12.42 32.44 -9.08
N ASP A 826 11.10 32.50 -8.84
CA ASP A 826 10.48 33.29 -7.77
C ASP A 826 10.91 32.78 -6.38
N PHE A 827 10.99 31.46 -6.21
CA PHE A 827 11.33 30.83 -4.94
C PHE A 827 12.80 31.08 -4.50
N ALA A 828 13.68 31.45 -5.42
CA ALA A 828 15.03 31.92 -5.07
C ALA A 828 15.02 33.16 -4.15
N GLY A 829 14.06 34.07 -4.36
CA GLY A 829 13.82 35.20 -3.49
C GLY A 829 13.40 34.80 -2.08
N VAL A 830 12.52 33.80 -1.98
CA VAL A 830 12.04 33.23 -0.70
C VAL A 830 13.20 32.58 0.06
N VAL A 831 14.00 31.74 -0.60
CA VAL A 831 15.16 31.09 0.02
C VAL A 831 16.19 32.11 0.50
N SER A 832 16.43 33.19 -0.26
CA SER A 832 17.36 34.27 0.10
C SER A 832 16.88 35.11 1.29
N ALA A 833 15.56 35.19 1.49
CA ALA A 833 14.92 35.94 2.59
C ALA A 833 14.62 35.05 3.81
N LEU A 834 14.95 33.75 3.79
CA LEU A 834 14.66 32.79 4.84
C LEU A 834 15.25 33.26 6.18
N SER A 835 14.42 33.34 7.20
CA SER A 835 14.86 33.70 8.55
C SER A 835 15.61 32.54 9.22
N SER A 836 16.44 32.85 10.22
CA SER A 836 17.11 31.80 11.00
C SER A 836 16.13 30.85 11.69
N GLU A 837 14.96 31.34 12.09
CA GLU A 837 13.94 30.53 12.75
C GLU A 837 13.30 29.52 11.77
N GLU A 838 12.95 29.96 10.58
CA GLU A 838 12.43 29.08 9.51
C GLU A 838 13.46 28.05 9.09
N PHE A 839 14.72 28.45 8.91
CA PHE A 839 15.80 27.54 8.63
C PHE A 839 15.93 26.43 9.70
N GLU A 840 15.88 26.80 10.99
CA GLU A 840 15.96 25.84 12.09
C GLU A 840 14.73 24.91 12.12
N ARG A 841 13.54 25.40 11.77
CA ARG A 841 12.35 24.54 11.62
C ARG A 841 12.55 23.48 10.55
N HIS A 842 13.00 23.87 9.36
CA HIS A 842 13.26 22.92 8.27
C HIS A 842 14.36 21.92 8.63
N ARG A 843 15.44 22.38 9.29
CA ARG A 843 16.48 21.50 9.81
C ARG A 843 15.90 20.48 10.78
N ALA A 844 15.12 20.92 11.75
CA ALA A 844 14.49 20.04 12.75
C ALA A 844 13.55 19.02 12.11
N ALA A 845 12.80 19.40 11.07
CA ALA A 845 11.92 18.51 10.33
C ALA A 845 12.71 17.38 9.65
N ILE A 846 13.82 17.69 8.98
CA ILE A 846 14.70 16.69 8.35
C ILE A 846 15.29 15.75 9.42
N LEU A 847 15.82 16.31 10.50
CA LEU A 847 16.42 15.54 11.59
C LEU A 847 15.39 14.61 12.26
N THR A 848 14.12 15.04 12.38
CA THR A 848 13.04 14.18 12.87
C THR A 848 12.91 12.94 12.01
N GLY A 849 12.80 13.07 10.70
CA GLY A 849 12.70 11.93 9.77
C GLY A 849 13.96 11.06 9.76
N LEU A 850 15.16 11.68 9.78
CA LEU A 850 16.43 10.93 9.81
C LEU A 850 16.64 10.17 11.13
N ARG A 851 16.09 10.62 12.25
CA ARG A 851 16.23 9.97 13.56
C ARG A 851 15.18 8.92 13.84
N GLU A 852 14.19 8.75 12.96
CA GLU A 852 13.21 7.67 13.09
C GLU A 852 13.90 6.31 13.17
N LYS A 853 13.56 5.55 14.22
CA LYS A 853 14.06 4.20 14.41
C LYS A 853 13.21 3.21 13.62
N PRO A 854 13.80 2.11 13.13
CA PRO A 854 13.02 0.99 12.60
C PRO A 854 12.02 0.47 13.63
N LYS A 855 10.81 0.18 13.22
CA LYS A 855 9.73 -0.27 14.11
C LYS A 855 9.68 -1.80 14.22
N SER A 856 10.36 -2.50 13.31
CA SER A 856 10.35 -3.95 13.22
C SER A 856 11.73 -4.51 12.89
N LEU A 857 11.93 -5.80 13.17
CA LEU A 857 13.10 -6.55 12.71
C LEU A 857 13.26 -6.45 11.19
N ALA A 858 12.14 -6.49 10.45
CA ALA A 858 12.15 -6.39 8.99
C ALA A 858 12.71 -5.05 8.50
N GLU A 859 12.28 -3.94 9.07
CA GLU A 859 12.79 -2.61 8.71
C GLU A 859 14.27 -2.44 9.07
N GLN A 860 14.69 -2.93 10.25
CA GLN A 860 16.10 -2.89 10.66
C GLN A 860 16.98 -3.72 9.73
N SER A 861 16.53 -4.93 9.39
CA SER A 861 17.26 -5.82 8.50
C SER A 861 17.35 -5.27 7.09
N ALA A 862 16.24 -4.70 6.55
CA ALA A 862 16.23 -4.04 5.25
C ALA A 862 17.19 -2.84 5.20
N ARG A 863 17.29 -2.07 6.29
CA ARG A 863 18.24 -0.95 6.41
C ARG A 863 19.69 -1.42 6.36
N TYR A 864 20.03 -2.49 7.06
CA TYR A 864 21.38 -3.07 7.03
C TYR A 864 21.66 -3.72 5.67
N TRP A 865 20.68 -4.44 5.12
CA TRP A 865 20.82 -5.02 3.79
C TRP A 865 21.08 -3.97 2.72
N GLY A 866 20.44 -2.82 2.78
CA GLY A 866 20.68 -1.72 1.85
C GLY A 866 22.16 -1.31 1.80
N SER A 867 22.84 -1.19 2.96
CA SER A 867 24.29 -0.91 2.99
C SER A 867 25.13 -2.09 2.45
N ILE A 868 24.72 -3.33 2.71
CA ILE A 868 25.44 -4.51 2.23
C ILE A 868 25.27 -4.68 0.73
N ASP A 869 24.03 -4.58 0.23
CA ASP A 869 23.73 -4.76 -1.19
C ASP A 869 24.35 -3.68 -2.07
N LEU A 870 24.36 -2.42 -1.60
CA LEU A 870 25.03 -1.30 -2.26
C LEU A 870 26.57 -1.30 -2.10
N ARG A 871 27.13 -2.32 -1.43
CA ARG A 871 28.57 -2.48 -1.19
C ARG A 871 29.20 -1.28 -0.44
N ASP A 872 28.37 -0.54 0.29
CA ASP A 872 28.79 0.58 1.11
C ASP A 872 29.47 0.09 2.40
N TYR A 873 28.87 -0.94 3.02
CA TYR A 873 29.26 -1.55 4.29
C TYR A 873 29.41 -0.54 5.44
N ASP A 874 28.97 0.71 5.22
CA ASP A 874 28.97 1.78 6.22
C ASP A 874 27.60 1.87 6.89
N PHE A 875 27.45 1.12 7.94
CA PHE A 875 26.22 1.13 8.76
C PHE A 875 26.01 2.45 9.53
N ALA A 876 27.00 3.36 9.54
CA ALA A 876 26.95 4.67 10.19
C ALA A 876 26.58 5.81 9.23
N ARG A 877 26.41 5.56 7.91
CA ARG A 877 26.13 6.59 6.90
C ARG A 877 24.97 7.52 7.31
N ARG A 878 23.88 6.97 7.88
CA ARG A 878 22.75 7.78 8.31
C ARG A 878 23.12 8.77 9.42
N GLN A 879 23.96 8.37 10.37
CA GLN A 879 24.47 9.23 11.44
C GLN A 879 25.38 10.32 10.89
N GLN A 880 26.17 10.01 9.89
CA GLN A 880 27.00 11.00 9.18
C GLN A 880 26.13 12.03 8.44
N VAL A 881 25.05 11.60 7.78
CA VAL A 881 24.09 12.53 7.16
C VAL A 881 23.42 13.41 8.19
N ILE A 882 23.05 12.87 9.36
CA ILE A 882 22.51 13.64 10.49
C ILE A 882 23.50 14.72 10.90
N ALA A 883 24.77 14.37 11.10
CA ALA A 883 25.81 15.32 11.46
C ALA A 883 26.01 16.42 10.40
N ALA A 884 26.01 16.06 9.12
CA ALA A 884 26.10 17.02 8.02
C ALA A 884 24.91 18.00 7.97
N ILE A 885 23.70 17.54 8.30
CA ILE A 885 22.51 18.42 8.42
C ILE A 885 22.62 19.35 9.64
N GLU A 886 23.14 18.85 10.77
CA GLU A 886 23.36 19.64 11.98
C GLU A 886 24.40 20.75 11.77
N GLU A 887 25.43 20.50 10.99
CA GLU A 887 26.51 21.46 10.68
C GLU A 887 26.15 22.43 9.53
N MET A 888 25.11 22.16 8.75
CA MET A 888 24.71 22.99 7.62
C MET A 888 24.27 24.38 8.07
N THR A 889 24.63 25.40 7.34
CA THR A 889 24.33 26.81 7.65
C THR A 889 23.35 27.41 6.65
N LEU A 890 22.60 28.44 7.05
CA LEU A 890 21.69 29.16 6.16
C LEU A 890 22.38 29.75 4.89
N PRO A 891 23.56 30.39 4.95
CA PRO A 891 24.24 30.82 3.74
C PRO A 891 24.57 29.70 2.77
N GLN A 892 24.94 28.52 3.26
CA GLN A 892 25.19 27.35 2.41
C GLN A 892 23.91 26.90 1.69
N VAL A 893 22.75 26.94 2.35
CA VAL A 893 21.47 26.54 1.73
C VAL A 893 21.09 27.50 0.59
N VAL A 894 21.31 28.81 0.77
CA VAL A 894 21.08 29.81 -0.29
C VAL A 894 22.00 29.56 -1.50
N GLU A 895 23.29 29.32 -1.24
CA GLU A 895 24.26 28.97 -2.28
C GLU A 895 23.90 27.70 -3.03
N ILE A 896 23.51 26.62 -2.28
CA ILE A 896 23.12 25.31 -2.82
C ILE A 896 21.90 25.46 -3.73
N TYR A 897 20.90 26.24 -3.32
CA TYR A 897 19.71 26.48 -4.14
C TYR A 897 20.10 27.12 -5.49
N GLY A 898 20.90 28.17 -5.47
CA GLY A 898 21.41 28.83 -6.69
C GLY A 898 22.15 27.86 -7.60
N LEU A 899 23.06 27.08 -7.03
CA LEU A 899 23.91 26.14 -7.76
C LEU A 899 23.12 25.00 -8.41
N ILE A 900 22.21 24.36 -7.66
CA ILE A 900 21.46 23.14 -8.13
C ILE A 900 20.29 23.53 -9.00
N MET A 901 19.49 24.52 -8.59
CA MET A 901 18.23 24.86 -9.23
C MET A 901 18.36 25.85 -10.41
N ARG A 902 19.41 26.63 -10.48
CA ARG A 902 19.52 27.75 -11.44
C ARG A 902 20.77 27.74 -12.35
N GLU A 903 21.98 27.52 -11.81
CA GLU A 903 23.20 27.87 -12.54
C GLU A 903 23.90 26.69 -13.24
N ALA A 904 24.08 25.60 -12.55
CA ALA A 904 24.90 24.48 -13.00
C ALA A 904 24.30 23.12 -12.62
N GLY A 905 22.98 23.06 -12.42
CA GLY A 905 22.31 21.85 -12.02
C GLY A 905 22.42 20.75 -13.07
N TYR A 906 22.55 19.53 -12.60
CA TYR A 906 22.41 18.33 -13.40
C TYR A 906 20.92 18.02 -13.51
N SER A 907 20.21 18.62 -14.50
CA SER A 907 18.75 18.50 -14.62
C SER A 907 18.34 17.78 -15.90
N LEU A 908 17.30 16.94 -15.76
CA LEU A 908 16.67 16.20 -16.84
C LEU A 908 15.17 16.47 -16.80
N GLN A 909 14.58 16.92 -17.89
CA GLN A 909 13.14 17.06 -18.01
C GLN A 909 12.57 15.88 -18.78
N LEU A 910 11.61 15.19 -18.17
CA LEU A 910 10.79 14.16 -18.78
C LEU A 910 9.40 14.71 -18.94
N ASP A 911 8.79 14.55 -20.09
CA ASP A 911 7.44 15.08 -20.31
C ASP A 911 6.60 14.23 -21.29
N SER A 912 5.29 14.34 -21.16
CA SER A 912 4.32 13.58 -21.97
C SER A 912 3.92 14.35 -23.23
N ARG A 913 4.84 14.96 -23.95
CA ARG A 913 4.51 15.62 -25.22
C ARG A 913 3.94 14.60 -26.18
N SER A 914 2.64 14.61 -26.35
CA SER A 914 1.92 13.71 -27.23
C SER A 914 2.37 13.87 -28.68
N GLY A 915 2.68 12.76 -29.33
CA GLY A 915 2.80 12.64 -30.78
C GLY A 915 4.22 12.50 -31.27
N ASN A 916 4.51 11.36 -31.85
CA ASN A 916 5.59 11.05 -32.81
C ASN A 916 7.06 11.09 -32.33
N PHE A 917 7.33 11.15 -31.04
CA PHE A 917 8.68 10.88 -30.55
C PHE A 917 8.77 9.47 -29.95
N MET A 918 8.91 8.51 -30.84
CA MET A 918 9.49 7.22 -30.50
C MET A 918 11.01 7.40 -30.56
N GLY A 919 11.70 7.28 -29.46
CA GLY A 919 13.15 7.16 -29.56
C GLY A 919 13.89 7.84 -28.42
N GLY A 920 14.45 7.04 -27.56
CA GLY A 920 15.53 7.40 -26.67
C GLY A 920 16.84 7.75 -27.40
N GLU A 921 16.83 8.75 -28.27
CA GLU A 921 18.05 9.34 -28.83
C GLU A 921 18.58 10.51 -27.99
N GLY A 922 17.98 10.81 -26.83
CA GLY A 922 18.41 11.87 -25.94
C GLY A 922 19.79 11.71 -25.31
N PHE A 923 20.43 10.54 -25.48
CA PHE A 923 21.78 10.22 -24.99
C PHE A 923 22.66 9.68 -26.10
N ALA A 924 22.58 10.22 -27.32
CA ALA A 924 23.52 9.92 -28.40
C ALA A 924 24.90 10.59 -28.12
N GLY A 925 25.73 9.87 -27.41
CA GLY A 925 27.12 10.30 -27.06
C GLY A 925 27.75 9.30 -26.10
N GLU A 926 29.05 9.43 -25.87
CA GLU A 926 29.74 8.68 -24.81
C GLU A 926 29.05 9.04 -23.47
N LYS A 927 28.38 8.05 -22.84
CA LYS A 927 27.73 8.24 -21.54
C LYS A 927 28.83 8.48 -20.49
N ASP A 928 28.78 9.62 -19.79
CA ASP A 928 29.60 9.83 -18.60
C ASP A 928 28.99 9.02 -17.44
N ILE A 929 29.60 7.84 -17.19
CA ILE A 929 29.12 6.92 -16.15
C ILE A 929 29.87 7.21 -14.86
N TYR A 930 29.14 7.68 -13.84
CA TYR A 930 29.63 7.75 -12.47
C TYR A 930 29.63 6.35 -11.86
N ARG A 931 30.82 5.79 -11.66
CA ARG A 931 30.99 4.49 -11.00
C ARG A 931 30.96 4.67 -9.51
N LEU A 932 30.07 3.93 -8.85
CA LEU A 932 29.97 3.98 -7.39
C LEU A 932 31.23 3.35 -6.80
N PRO A 933 31.97 4.05 -5.89
CA PRO A 933 33.11 3.47 -5.22
C PRO A 933 32.67 2.25 -4.42
N SER A 934 33.28 1.09 -4.68
CA SER A 934 33.15 -0.07 -3.80
C SER A 934 34.06 0.11 -2.61
N ASN A 935 33.53 0.20 -1.40
CA ASN A 935 34.33 0.15 -0.20
C ASN A 935 34.87 -1.29 -0.07
N SER A 936 36.14 -1.48 -0.39
CA SER A 936 36.85 -2.72 -0.08
C SER A 936 36.98 -2.85 1.42
N LEU A 937 36.46 -3.93 1.99
CA LEU A 937 36.77 -4.33 3.37
C LEU A 937 38.19 -4.82 3.46
#